data_e5e707cefd82b30baa9adff8333d9883
#
_entry.id   e5e707cefd82b30baa9adff8333d9883
#
_cell.length_a   1.000
_cell.length_b   1.000
_cell.length_c   1.000
_cell.angle_alpha   90.00
_cell.angle_beta   90.00
_cell.angle_gamma   90.00
#
_symmetry.space_group_name_H-M   'P 1'
#
loop_
_entity.id
_entity.type
_entity.pdbx_description
1 polymer ?
#
loop_
_entity_poly.entity_id
_entity_poly.type
_entity_poly.pdbx_seq_one_letter_code
_entity_poly.pdbx_strand_id
1 'polypeptide(L)'
;MPLSFLSTWIIGATRSGKTTRLLDYLSHWAESFPSTPNQPGSLLVFAATGDDRLELADRIATKTHGRFAIRTTNPLGFFQDEILLFWPLILEKYNLKPNFPLRLRPETEQELAIGLWQNNLDQNLQLLDGQSASQITRKILDFGMLAGAAGLPLSDVPSILQRGITGGFSLPEVADQVGVMLQQWRNWCLERGLLTYGLVMDLYGHGLLNDKRYLESLLRRYPALLADDVDNYPAITRQLFTHYLHHNQPVAFTYNPEGKVRLGLGADPDYLAELSGFCHIEQLPLVSQSSLSEWVDPLLLWIGDTFNPWEEPVFSHGITIKGGSDGTSCVDPPLRAIQTESRAQLLRKVAEVISESIQSGYVQAQDIAIIGPGLDPIAHYTLTAILRQRQIPVQSLHDQRPLNSSPIIRALLTLLGLVYPGLGRLIDQDAIGEMLIILSLSIPTITSTTLPIPIIDPVRAGLIADHCFQPHPENPDLLPVTHFPRWDRLGYGVCRCYEEILLWLRDQRQQHRQRVLSNPIVLLDRAIQRFLWNGGNLPYDQLAALRELLETAQHYWEVANRLHKTASPPLSNDLPVLLPPTNLGSSGETATLYRFIQLLRDGTVTANPYPTRSWVTPRGASVTIATVFQYRAHRSWHRWQFWLDAGSSLWLTGVDSLLGAPIFLQGWNGRRWTESDQFLMGEERLVRTLKDLLGRTGERIYLCHSELGISGQEQVGPLLALINTLTPLE
;
A
#
# COMPACT_ATOMS: atom_id res chain seq x y z
N MET A 1 5.65 -7.66 38.41
CA MET A 1 5.25 -6.35 38.98
C MET A 1 3.73 -6.30 38.94
N PRO A 2 3.06 -5.76 39.94
CA PRO A 2 1.59 -5.66 39.93
C PRO A 2 1.11 -4.73 38.81
N LEU A 3 0.10 -5.14 38.06
CA LEU A 3 -0.52 -4.39 36.96
C LEU A 3 -1.51 -3.34 37.51
N SER A 4 -1.04 -2.50 38.43
CA SER A 4 -1.90 -1.59 39.21
C SER A 4 -2.01 -0.16 38.68
N PHE A 5 -1.27 0.17 37.59
CA PHE A 5 -1.28 1.52 37.04
C PHE A 5 -2.39 1.70 36.00
N LEU A 6 -3.14 2.78 36.11
CA LEU A 6 -4.18 3.15 35.16
C LEU A 6 -3.61 3.61 33.82
N SER A 7 -2.43 4.25 33.82
CA SER A 7 -1.77 4.76 32.62
C SER A 7 -0.35 4.21 32.54
N THR A 8 -0.03 3.45 31.49
CA THR A 8 1.27 2.80 31.33
C THR A 8 1.86 3.08 29.96
N TRP A 9 3.19 3.37 29.94
CA TRP A 9 3.99 3.57 28.76
C TRP A 9 5.11 2.54 28.70
N ILE A 10 5.00 1.56 27.78
CA ILE A 10 5.93 0.43 27.66
C ILE A 10 6.94 0.76 26.58
N ILE A 11 8.21 0.97 26.96
CA ILE A 11 9.31 1.26 26.04
C ILE A 11 10.14 0.00 25.83
N GLY A 12 10.52 -0.29 24.60
CA GLY A 12 11.42 -1.40 24.29
C GLY A 12 11.82 -1.45 22.83
N ALA A 13 12.92 -2.15 22.55
CA ALA A 13 13.43 -2.37 21.20
C ALA A 13 12.51 -3.29 20.37
N THR A 14 12.88 -3.47 19.12
CA THR A 14 12.27 -4.48 18.25
C THR A 14 12.35 -5.86 18.91
N ARG A 15 11.21 -6.57 18.96
CA ARG A 15 11.06 -7.91 19.57
C ARG A 15 11.39 -8.01 21.08
N SER A 16 11.35 -6.91 21.81
CA SER A 16 11.53 -6.91 23.27
C SER A 16 10.34 -7.48 24.06
N GLY A 17 9.24 -7.84 23.40
CA GLY A 17 8.04 -8.35 24.08
C GLY A 17 6.99 -7.28 24.43
N LYS A 18 7.10 -6.05 23.92
CA LYS A 18 6.16 -4.93 24.17
C LYS A 18 4.70 -5.33 23.96
N THR A 19 4.37 -5.88 22.79
CA THR A 19 3.01 -6.30 22.45
C THR A 19 2.52 -7.42 23.38
N THR A 20 3.38 -8.36 23.77
CA THR A 20 3.02 -9.40 24.74
C THR A 20 2.67 -8.78 26.09
N ARG A 21 3.45 -7.81 26.53
CA ARG A 21 3.20 -7.07 27.77
C ARG A 21 1.92 -6.24 27.70
N LEU A 22 1.65 -5.60 26.56
CA LEU A 22 0.37 -4.89 26.32
C LEU A 22 -0.84 -5.84 26.45
N LEU A 23 -0.72 -7.06 25.91
CA LEU A 23 -1.76 -8.07 26.03
C LEU A 23 -1.95 -8.60 27.46
N ASP A 24 -0.93 -8.52 28.35
CA ASP A 24 -1.08 -8.82 29.77
C ASP A 24 -1.98 -7.78 30.45
N TYR A 25 -1.75 -6.48 30.17
CA TYR A 25 -2.64 -5.40 30.64
C TYR A 25 -4.07 -5.59 30.11
N LEU A 26 -4.23 -5.89 28.83
CA LEU A 26 -5.54 -6.14 28.22
C LEU A 26 -6.29 -7.27 28.95
N SER A 27 -5.64 -8.40 29.22
CA SER A 27 -6.28 -9.53 29.89
C SER A 27 -6.72 -9.16 31.30
N HIS A 28 -5.86 -8.45 32.06
CA HIS A 28 -6.17 -8.01 33.41
C HIS A 28 -7.36 -7.03 33.43
N TRP A 29 -7.38 -6.06 32.51
CA TRP A 29 -8.49 -5.11 32.42
C TRP A 29 -9.78 -5.76 31.92
N ALA A 30 -9.70 -6.69 30.96
CA ALA A 30 -10.87 -7.41 30.48
C ALA A 30 -11.60 -8.19 31.60
N GLU A 31 -10.85 -8.71 32.56
CA GLU A 31 -11.42 -9.37 33.75
C GLU A 31 -12.00 -8.36 34.75
N SER A 32 -11.41 -7.15 34.84
CA SER A 32 -11.82 -6.10 35.77
C SER A 32 -13.03 -5.28 35.31
N PHE A 33 -13.31 -5.25 34.01
CA PHE A 33 -14.46 -4.56 33.42
C PHE A 33 -15.49 -5.58 32.91
N PRO A 34 -16.31 -6.20 33.80
CA PRO A 34 -17.31 -7.16 33.38
C PRO A 34 -18.35 -6.48 32.49
N SER A 35 -18.59 -7.05 31.33
CA SER A 35 -19.70 -6.66 30.46
C SER A 35 -21.02 -6.94 31.20
N THR A 36 -21.60 -5.90 31.80
CA THR A 36 -22.98 -6.01 32.30
C THR A 36 -23.94 -5.95 31.13
N PRO A 37 -25.07 -6.70 31.14
CA PRO A 37 -26.03 -6.69 30.03
C PRO A 37 -26.56 -5.30 29.65
N ASN A 38 -26.49 -4.33 30.58
CA ASN A 38 -26.95 -2.95 30.39
C ASN A 38 -25.86 -1.94 29.98
N GLN A 39 -24.57 -2.33 29.99
CA GLN A 39 -23.44 -1.51 29.55
C GLN A 39 -22.38 -2.42 28.91
N PRO A 40 -22.51 -2.77 27.63
CA PRO A 40 -21.47 -3.47 26.93
C PRO A 40 -20.32 -2.50 26.62
N GLY A 41 -19.49 -2.17 27.63
CA GLY A 41 -18.23 -1.51 27.40
C GLY A 41 -17.29 -2.44 26.65
N SER A 42 -16.74 -2.00 25.55
CA SER A 42 -15.74 -2.75 24.77
C SER A 42 -14.37 -2.15 25.01
N LEU A 43 -13.33 -2.98 25.18
CA LEU A 43 -11.96 -2.47 25.20
C LEU A 43 -11.56 -2.05 23.78
N LEU A 44 -10.95 -0.87 23.67
CA LEU A 44 -10.47 -0.33 22.40
C LEU A 44 -8.98 -0.59 22.24
N VAL A 45 -8.59 -1.29 21.18
CA VAL A 45 -7.21 -1.65 20.91
C VAL A 45 -6.80 -1.15 19.54
N PHE A 46 -5.74 -0.32 19.51
CA PHE A 46 -5.17 0.20 18.29
C PHE A 46 -3.93 -0.57 17.87
N ALA A 47 -3.78 -0.77 16.57
CA ALA A 47 -2.58 -1.23 15.89
C ALA A 47 -2.15 -0.20 14.83
N ALA A 48 -0.88 -0.23 14.41
CA ALA A 48 -0.35 0.77 13.48
C ALA A 48 -0.96 0.66 12.07
N THR A 49 -1.14 -0.56 11.57
CA THR A 49 -1.62 -0.84 10.23
C THR A 49 -2.82 -1.79 10.21
N GLY A 50 -3.41 -2.00 9.04
CA GLY A 50 -4.50 -2.98 8.86
C GLY A 50 -4.04 -4.42 9.10
N ASP A 51 -2.83 -4.76 8.71
CA ASP A 51 -2.26 -6.11 8.88
C ASP A 51 -1.88 -6.37 10.33
N ASP A 52 -1.22 -5.40 10.99
CA ASP A 52 -0.94 -5.48 12.42
C ASP A 52 -2.22 -5.63 13.24
N ARG A 53 -3.30 -4.96 12.84
CA ARG A 53 -4.62 -5.10 13.46
C ARG A 53 -5.13 -6.54 13.39
N LEU A 54 -4.97 -7.19 12.23
CA LEU A 54 -5.42 -8.58 12.07
C LEU A 54 -4.58 -9.54 12.92
N GLU A 55 -3.27 -9.36 12.95
CA GLU A 55 -2.38 -10.16 13.79
C GLU A 55 -2.68 -9.97 15.28
N LEU A 56 -2.84 -8.70 15.69
CA LEU A 56 -3.15 -8.37 17.06
C LEU A 56 -4.52 -8.95 17.49
N ALA A 57 -5.54 -8.90 16.62
CA ALA A 57 -6.85 -9.50 16.86
C ALA A 57 -6.75 -11.01 17.08
N ASP A 58 -5.95 -11.74 16.30
CA ASP A 58 -5.74 -13.18 16.48
C ASP A 58 -5.04 -13.50 17.80
N ARG A 59 -4.01 -12.71 18.15
CA ARG A 59 -3.30 -12.86 19.45
C ARG A 59 -4.22 -12.57 20.63
N ILE A 60 -5.07 -11.55 20.53
CA ILE A 60 -6.10 -11.24 21.52
C ILE A 60 -7.09 -12.39 21.66
N ALA A 61 -7.64 -12.87 20.55
CA ALA A 61 -8.60 -13.96 20.54
C ALA A 61 -8.02 -15.24 21.17
N THR A 62 -6.76 -15.56 20.84
CA THR A 62 -6.05 -16.70 21.41
C THR A 62 -5.86 -16.54 22.93
N LYS A 63 -5.42 -15.34 23.38
CA LYS A 63 -5.12 -15.08 24.79
C LYS A 63 -6.37 -15.00 25.67
N THR A 64 -7.46 -14.42 25.14
CA THR A 64 -8.72 -14.22 25.87
C THR A 64 -9.73 -15.33 25.64
N HIS A 65 -9.43 -16.28 24.75
CA HIS A 65 -10.36 -17.33 24.30
C HIS A 65 -11.70 -16.76 23.79
N GLY A 66 -11.69 -15.55 23.22
CA GLY A 66 -12.87 -14.89 22.70
C GLY A 66 -13.95 -14.48 23.73
N ARG A 67 -13.62 -14.47 25.03
CA ARG A 67 -14.61 -14.23 26.12
C ARG A 67 -15.02 -12.77 26.31
N PHE A 68 -14.29 -11.81 25.74
CA PHE A 68 -14.49 -10.38 25.98
C PHE A 68 -14.79 -9.62 24.71
N ALA A 69 -15.61 -8.56 24.80
CA ALA A 69 -15.87 -7.65 23.70
C ALA A 69 -14.68 -6.69 23.54
N ILE A 70 -13.88 -6.90 22.52
CA ILE A 70 -12.67 -6.11 22.21
C ILE A 70 -12.76 -5.62 20.78
N ARG A 71 -12.64 -4.32 20.59
CA ARG A 71 -12.56 -3.71 19.26
C ARG A 71 -11.12 -3.45 18.90
N THR A 72 -10.59 -4.18 17.91
CA THR A 72 -9.28 -3.90 17.32
C THR A 72 -9.42 -3.06 16.06
N THR A 73 -8.63 -1.99 15.95
CA THR A 73 -8.70 -1.04 14.85
C THR A 73 -7.31 -0.41 14.58
N ASN A 74 -7.19 0.41 13.54
CA ASN A 74 -6.09 1.34 13.38
C ASN A 74 -6.61 2.79 13.46
N PRO A 75 -5.74 3.81 13.62
CA PRO A 75 -6.19 5.19 13.78
C PRO A 75 -7.14 5.66 12.68
N LEU A 76 -6.76 5.51 11.42
CA LEU A 76 -7.56 5.98 10.29
C LEU A 76 -8.91 5.26 10.19
N GLY A 77 -8.90 3.93 10.34
CA GLY A 77 -10.13 3.13 10.32
C GLY A 77 -11.08 3.51 11.46
N PHE A 78 -10.53 3.74 12.65
CA PHE A 78 -11.32 4.22 13.78
C PHE A 78 -11.95 5.60 13.51
N PHE A 79 -11.16 6.56 13.06
CA PHE A 79 -11.66 7.92 12.76
C PHE A 79 -12.77 7.89 11.71
N GLN A 80 -12.58 7.06 10.67
CA GLN A 80 -13.59 6.88 9.63
C GLN A 80 -14.90 6.31 10.20
N ASP A 81 -14.82 5.23 10.98
CA ASP A 81 -16.01 4.60 11.56
C ASP A 81 -16.73 5.55 12.51
N GLU A 82 -15.99 6.32 13.32
CA GLU A 82 -16.57 7.29 14.24
C GLU A 82 -17.25 8.47 13.51
N ILE A 83 -16.65 8.97 12.42
CA ILE A 83 -17.27 9.99 11.57
C ILE A 83 -18.57 9.46 10.94
N LEU A 84 -18.56 8.22 10.43
CA LEU A 84 -19.77 7.62 9.88
C LEU A 84 -20.88 7.47 10.94
N LEU A 85 -20.52 7.01 12.13
CA LEU A 85 -21.45 6.81 13.23
C LEU A 85 -22.03 8.13 13.75
N PHE A 86 -21.19 9.16 13.85
CA PHE A 86 -21.57 10.49 14.36
C PHE A 86 -21.73 11.53 13.25
N TRP A 87 -22.01 11.09 12.03
CA TRP A 87 -22.21 11.99 10.89
C TRP A 87 -23.25 13.10 11.15
N PRO A 88 -24.37 12.86 11.85
CA PRO A 88 -25.30 13.93 12.20
C PRO A 88 -24.68 15.10 12.97
N LEU A 89 -23.69 14.86 13.85
CA LEU A 89 -22.98 15.94 14.57
C LEU A 89 -22.12 16.78 13.61
N ILE A 90 -21.51 16.13 12.60
CA ILE A 90 -20.75 16.81 11.56
C ILE A 90 -21.67 17.68 10.70
N LEU A 91 -22.82 17.15 10.29
CA LEU A 91 -23.83 17.91 9.52
C LEU A 91 -24.29 19.16 10.28
N GLU A 92 -24.58 19.02 11.57
CA GLU A 92 -25.00 20.12 12.44
C GLU A 92 -23.88 21.18 12.57
N LYS A 93 -22.64 20.73 12.87
CA LYS A 93 -21.50 21.62 13.09
C LYS A 93 -21.13 22.45 11.87
N TYR A 94 -21.15 21.85 10.68
CA TYR A 94 -20.74 22.51 9.44
C TYR A 94 -21.93 22.96 8.57
N ASN A 95 -23.15 22.83 9.08
CA ASN A 95 -24.41 23.21 8.37
C ASN A 95 -24.50 22.60 6.96
N LEU A 96 -24.25 21.27 6.87
CA LEU A 96 -24.21 20.55 5.60
C LEU A 96 -25.56 19.94 5.24
N LYS A 97 -25.77 19.67 3.94
CA LYS A 97 -26.91 18.90 3.45
C LYS A 97 -26.84 17.46 3.95
N PRO A 98 -27.97 16.80 4.26
CA PRO A 98 -28.00 15.44 4.81
C PRO A 98 -27.68 14.36 3.75
N ASN A 99 -26.49 14.40 3.20
CA ASN A 99 -25.96 13.35 2.34
C ASN A 99 -25.25 12.31 3.20
N PHE A 100 -25.50 11.02 2.97
CA PHE A 100 -24.76 9.96 3.64
C PHE A 100 -23.29 9.99 3.16
N PRO A 101 -22.30 9.89 4.07
CA PRO A 101 -20.90 10.04 3.69
C PRO A 101 -20.40 8.85 2.86
N LEU A 102 -19.64 9.15 1.80
CA LEU A 102 -19.01 8.19 0.92
C LEU A 102 -17.50 8.45 0.89
N ARG A 103 -16.69 7.44 1.21
CA ARG A 103 -15.24 7.56 1.16
C ARG A 103 -14.74 7.46 -0.28
N LEU A 104 -13.94 8.41 -0.72
CA LEU A 104 -13.24 8.34 -1.99
C LEU A 104 -12.02 7.41 -1.91
N ARG A 105 -11.75 6.70 -2.97
CA ARG A 105 -10.48 6.02 -3.20
C ARG A 105 -9.45 7.03 -3.73
N PRO A 106 -8.14 6.85 -3.44
CA PRO A 106 -7.10 7.83 -3.84
C PRO A 106 -7.06 8.13 -5.34
N GLU A 107 -7.27 7.12 -6.18
CA GLU A 107 -7.32 7.28 -7.64
C GLU A 107 -8.52 8.10 -8.10
N THR A 108 -9.69 7.86 -7.52
CA THR A 108 -10.91 8.64 -7.80
C THR A 108 -10.81 10.05 -7.22
N GLU A 109 -10.21 10.20 -6.03
CA GLU A 109 -9.90 11.50 -5.42
C GLU A 109 -9.05 12.35 -6.36
N GLN A 110 -7.99 11.79 -6.90
CA GLN A 110 -7.07 12.49 -7.80
C GLN A 110 -7.75 12.90 -9.11
N GLU A 111 -8.54 12.01 -9.73
CA GLU A 111 -9.30 12.30 -10.95
C GLU A 111 -10.27 13.47 -10.74
N LEU A 112 -11.03 13.45 -9.64
CA LEU A 112 -11.97 14.50 -9.30
C LEU A 112 -11.29 15.83 -9.02
N ALA A 113 -10.17 15.81 -8.30
CA ALA A 113 -9.40 17.00 -7.99
C ALA A 113 -8.79 17.64 -9.25
N ILE A 114 -8.25 16.84 -10.20
CA ILE A 114 -7.78 17.31 -11.50
C ILE A 114 -8.90 18.04 -12.22
N GLY A 115 -10.10 17.44 -12.28
CA GLY A 115 -11.25 18.06 -12.93
C GLY A 115 -11.68 19.38 -12.27
N LEU A 116 -11.69 19.45 -10.93
CA LEU A 116 -12.05 20.66 -10.19
C LEU A 116 -11.02 21.79 -10.35
N TRP A 117 -9.75 21.43 -10.46
CA TRP A 117 -8.63 22.38 -10.49
C TRP A 117 -8.06 22.66 -11.88
N GLN A 118 -8.69 22.16 -12.96
CA GLN A 118 -8.16 22.23 -14.30
C GLN A 118 -7.76 23.66 -14.71
N ASN A 119 -8.62 24.67 -14.45
CA ASN A 119 -8.34 26.06 -14.75
C ASN A 119 -7.12 26.60 -13.98
N ASN A 120 -6.95 26.17 -12.72
CA ASN A 120 -5.85 26.60 -11.87
C ASN A 120 -4.54 25.94 -12.30
N LEU A 121 -4.62 24.65 -12.70
CA LEU A 121 -3.48 23.90 -13.22
C LEU A 121 -2.95 24.47 -14.54
N ASP A 122 -3.86 24.89 -15.44
CA ASP A 122 -3.50 25.42 -16.75
C ASP A 122 -2.95 26.87 -16.69
N GLN A 123 -3.42 27.70 -15.75
CA GLN A 123 -3.11 29.11 -15.71
C GLN A 123 -1.99 29.50 -14.73
N ASN A 124 -1.96 28.90 -13.55
CA ASN A 124 -1.16 29.41 -12.43
C ASN A 124 0.01 28.51 -12.03
N LEU A 125 0.00 27.22 -12.40
CA LEU A 125 1.01 26.27 -11.99
C LEU A 125 2.04 25.95 -13.08
N GLN A 126 2.07 26.71 -14.18
CA GLN A 126 3.13 26.66 -15.21
C GLN A 126 4.54 26.97 -14.65
N LEU A 127 4.60 27.57 -13.44
CA LEU A 127 5.86 27.83 -12.71
C LEU A 127 6.50 26.56 -12.13
N LEU A 128 5.80 25.42 -12.18
CA LEU A 128 6.28 24.11 -11.72
C LEU A 128 6.79 23.31 -12.93
N ASP A 129 7.81 23.81 -13.61
CA ASP A 129 8.39 23.24 -14.82
C ASP A 129 8.66 21.73 -14.70
N GLY A 130 8.27 20.98 -15.73
CA GLY A 130 8.55 19.54 -15.87
C GLY A 130 7.64 18.58 -15.13
N GLN A 131 6.59 19.04 -14.41
CA GLN A 131 5.65 18.18 -13.71
C GLN A 131 4.31 18.10 -14.45
N SER A 132 3.75 16.88 -14.53
CA SER A 132 2.40 16.71 -15.09
C SER A 132 1.31 17.22 -14.13
N ALA A 133 0.15 17.60 -14.66
CA ALA A 133 -1.02 18.00 -13.86
C ALA A 133 -1.38 16.93 -12.81
N SER A 134 -1.25 15.66 -13.16
CA SER A 134 -1.49 14.51 -12.27
C SER A 134 -0.50 14.50 -11.08
N GLN A 135 0.80 14.74 -11.34
CA GLN A 135 1.82 14.78 -10.27
C GLN A 135 1.61 15.97 -9.34
N ILE A 136 1.31 17.15 -9.89
CA ILE A 136 1.04 18.37 -9.10
C ILE A 136 -0.19 18.15 -8.23
N THR A 137 -1.29 17.65 -8.81
CA THR A 137 -2.52 17.36 -8.08
C THR A 137 -2.26 16.38 -6.94
N ARG A 138 -1.52 15.30 -7.18
CA ARG A 138 -1.19 14.32 -6.14
C ARG A 138 -0.43 14.98 -4.99
N LYS A 139 0.60 15.79 -5.27
CA LYS A 139 1.36 16.52 -4.25
C LYS A 139 0.49 17.44 -3.41
N ILE A 140 -0.43 18.19 -4.04
CA ILE A 140 -1.35 19.08 -3.32
C ILE A 140 -2.26 18.28 -2.39
N LEU A 141 -2.83 17.18 -2.86
CA LEU A 141 -3.65 16.29 -2.03
C LEU A 141 -2.85 15.68 -0.88
N ASP A 142 -1.58 15.34 -1.10
CA ASP A 142 -0.68 14.83 -0.09
C ASP A 142 -0.38 15.88 0.99
N PHE A 143 -0.23 17.17 0.64
CA PHE A 143 -0.12 18.24 1.64
C PHE A 143 -1.39 18.33 2.51
N GLY A 144 -2.57 18.22 1.92
CA GLY A 144 -3.83 18.18 2.67
C GLY A 144 -3.92 16.96 3.61
N MET A 145 -3.47 15.80 3.15
CA MET A 145 -3.41 14.59 3.96
C MET A 145 -2.42 14.73 5.13
N LEU A 146 -1.22 15.28 4.89
CA LEU A 146 -0.21 15.49 5.92
C LEU A 146 -0.67 16.51 6.96
N ALA A 147 -1.30 17.61 6.53
CA ALA A 147 -1.90 18.59 7.45
C ALA A 147 -2.97 17.95 8.33
N GLY A 148 -3.87 17.14 7.76
CA GLY A 148 -4.87 16.38 8.53
C GLY A 148 -4.24 15.39 9.51
N ALA A 149 -3.20 14.65 9.11
CA ALA A 149 -2.49 13.71 9.97
C ALA A 149 -1.77 14.41 11.14
N ALA A 150 -1.22 15.60 10.88
CA ALA A 150 -0.59 16.46 11.89
C ALA A 150 -1.61 17.17 12.80
N GLY A 151 -2.91 17.19 12.43
CA GLY A 151 -3.92 17.96 13.14
C GLY A 151 -3.80 19.46 12.92
N LEU A 152 -3.16 19.88 11.81
CA LEU A 152 -3.01 21.27 11.41
C LEU A 152 -4.18 21.72 10.55
N PRO A 153 -4.68 22.95 10.70
CA PRO A 153 -5.71 23.50 9.84
C PRO A 153 -5.17 23.74 8.42
N LEU A 154 -6.00 23.51 7.40
CA LEU A 154 -5.60 23.74 6.00
C LEU A 154 -5.20 25.19 5.70
N SER A 155 -5.67 26.16 6.50
CA SER A 155 -5.28 27.57 6.41
C SER A 155 -3.78 27.80 6.64
N ASP A 156 -3.11 26.91 7.36
CA ASP A 156 -1.72 27.06 7.72
C ASP A 156 -0.76 26.50 6.67
N VAL A 157 -1.28 25.66 5.76
CA VAL A 157 -0.50 25.00 4.70
C VAL A 157 0.31 26.01 3.85
N PRO A 158 -0.27 27.13 3.37
CA PRO A 158 0.51 28.12 2.60
C PRO A 158 1.73 28.63 3.36
N SER A 159 1.56 28.99 4.62
CA SER A 159 2.64 29.53 5.44
C SER A 159 3.73 28.48 5.76
N ILE A 160 3.34 27.22 5.88
CA ILE A 160 4.25 26.08 6.08
C ILE A 160 5.08 25.86 4.81
N LEU A 161 4.47 25.87 3.64
CA LEU A 161 5.15 25.69 2.35
C LEU A 161 6.13 26.84 2.08
N GLN A 162 5.70 28.10 2.26
CA GLN A 162 6.56 29.28 2.03
C GLN A 162 7.81 29.27 2.90
N ARG A 163 7.70 28.84 4.15
CA ARG A 163 8.82 28.84 5.10
C ARG A 163 9.64 27.56 5.06
N GLY A 164 8.98 26.42 4.80
CA GLY A 164 9.56 25.10 5.04
C GLY A 164 10.35 24.51 3.90
N ILE A 165 9.98 24.75 2.64
CA ILE A 165 10.62 24.10 1.50
C ILE A 165 11.33 25.09 0.57
N THR A 166 12.12 24.54 -0.37
CA THR A 166 12.72 25.24 -1.50
C THR A 166 12.03 24.80 -2.81
N GLY A 167 12.03 25.66 -3.84
CA GLY A 167 11.46 25.36 -5.15
C GLY A 167 10.09 25.98 -5.39
N GLY A 168 9.41 25.56 -6.43
CA GLY A 168 8.19 26.21 -6.95
C GLY A 168 7.06 26.34 -5.95
N PHE A 169 6.81 25.32 -5.11
CA PHE A 169 5.77 25.36 -4.09
C PHE A 169 6.05 26.31 -2.91
N SER A 170 7.29 26.81 -2.76
CA SER A 170 7.65 27.83 -1.76
C SER A 170 7.36 29.27 -2.21
N LEU A 171 7.08 29.48 -3.49
CA LEU A 171 6.72 30.80 -4.00
C LEU A 171 5.40 31.25 -3.36
N PRO A 172 5.29 32.47 -2.81
CA PRO A 172 4.08 32.92 -2.11
C PRO A 172 2.82 32.75 -2.94
N GLU A 173 2.83 33.12 -4.21
CA GLU A 173 1.69 33.01 -5.12
C GLU A 173 1.24 31.55 -5.30
N VAL A 174 2.20 30.61 -5.47
CA VAL A 174 1.91 29.19 -5.63
C VAL A 174 1.42 28.58 -4.32
N ALA A 175 2.04 28.89 -3.20
CA ALA A 175 1.65 28.39 -1.89
C ALA A 175 0.23 28.87 -1.49
N ASP A 176 -0.07 30.15 -1.70
CA ASP A 176 -1.41 30.70 -1.45
C ASP A 176 -2.47 30.03 -2.34
N GLN A 177 -2.13 29.80 -3.63
CA GLN A 177 -3.00 29.07 -4.55
C GLN A 177 -3.26 27.63 -4.08
N VAL A 178 -2.24 26.91 -3.59
CA VAL A 178 -2.39 25.59 -2.99
C VAL A 178 -3.39 25.63 -1.82
N GLY A 179 -3.29 26.62 -0.95
CA GLY A 179 -4.22 26.81 0.16
C GLY A 179 -5.67 27.01 -0.32
N VAL A 180 -5.88 27.85 -1.33
CA VAL A 180 -7.19 28.06 -1.95
C VAL A 180 -7.74 26.77 -2.56
N MET A 181 -6.90 26.02 -3.31
CA MET A 181 -7.29 24.76 -3.92
C MET A 181 -7.68 23.70 -2.87
N LEU A 182 -6.92 23.55 -1.79
CA LEU A 182 -7.24 22.63 -0.70
C LEU A 182 -8.55 23.01 0.01
N GLN A 183 -8.79 24.30 0.25
CA GLN A 183 -10.01 24.76 0.88
C GLN A 183 -11.22 24.56 -0.05
N GLN A 184 -11.06 24.83 -1.36
CA GLN A 184 -12.07 24.54 -2.37
C GLN A 184 -12.41 23.04 -2.40
N TRP A 185 -11.40 22.18 -2.41
CA TRP A 185 -11.54 20.72 -2.39
C TRP A 185 -12.31 20.25 -1.15
N ARG A 186 -11.90 20.74 0.03
CA ARG A 186 -12.58 20.44 1.29
C ARG A 186 -14.07 20.77 1.23
N ASN A 187 -14.41 22.00 0.84
CA ASN A 187 -15.79 22.46 0.80
C ASN A 187 -16.61 21.68 -0.24
N TRP A 188 -16.03 21.47 -1.43
CA TRP A 188 -16.65 20.71 -2.51
C TRP A 188 -16.96 19.26 -2.11
N CYS A 189 -16.07 18.60 -1.39
CA CYS A 189 -16.26 17.24 -0.86
C CYS A 189 -17.36 17.23 0.21
N LEU A 190 -17.32 18.14 1.18
CA LEU A 190 -18.29 18.21 2.28
C LEU A 190 -19.72 18.45 1.78
N GLU A 191 -19.92 19.35 0.84
CA GLU A 191 -21.22 19.62 0.23
C GLU A 191 -21.87 18.39 -0.40
N ARG A 192 -21.03 17.45 -0.87
CA ARG A 192 -21.46 16.22 -1.55
C ARG A 192 -21.43 14.98 -0.65
N GLY A 193 -21.00 15.15 0.60
CA GLY A 193 -20.81 14.03 1.53
C GLY A 193 -19.69 13.09 1.08
N LEU A 194 -18.65 13.61 0.43
CA LEU A 194 -17.47 12.83 0.02
C LEU A 194 -16.36 12.96 1.05
N LEU A 195 -15.71 11.87 1.40
CA LEU A 195 -14.65 11.81 2.40
C LEU A 195 -13.35 11.31 1.80
N THR A 196 -12.27 12.05 1.99
CA THR A 196 -10.89 11.63 1.69
C THR A 196 -10.15 11.28 2.97
N TYR A 197 -8.97 10.67 2.89
CA TYR A 197 -8.18 10.35 4.09
C TYR A 197 -7.81 11.60 4.89
N GLY A 198 -7.37 12.67 4.23
CA GLY A 198 -7.05 13.94 4.91
C GLY A 198 -8.28 14.55 5.57
N LEU A 199 -9.42 14.52 4.87
CA LEU A 199 -10.67 15.07 5.37
C LEU A 199 -11.23 14.27 6.56
N VAL A 200 -11.07 12.95 6.58
CA VAL A 200 -11.41 12.10 7.72
C VAL A 200 -10.64 12.53 8.96
N MET A 201 -9.32 12.77 8.84
CA MET A 201 -8.49 13.21 9.96
C MET A 201 -8.87 14.62 10.43
N ASP A 202 -9.08 15.56 9.50
CA ASP A 202 -9.52 16.92 9.80
C ASP A 202 -10.86 16.94 10.54
N LEU A 203 -11.86 16.23 10.03
CA LEU A 203 -13.20 16.17 10.64
C LEU A 203 -13.20 15.46 11.99
N TYR A 204 -12.35 14.45 12.17
CA TYR A 204 -12.22 13.78 13.45
C TYR A 204 -11.62 14.71 14.51
N GLY A 205 -10.47 15.33 14.19
CA GLY A 205 -9.77 16.22 15.12
C GLY A 205 -10.52 17.53 15.40
N HIS A 206 -10.84 18.28 14.36
CA HIS A 206 -11.50 19.58 14.50
C HIS A 206 -13.03 19.47 14.63
N GLY A 207 -13.62 18.37 14.17
CA GLY A 207 -15.06 18.10 14.23
C GLY A 207 -15.45 17.41 15.53
N LEU A 208 -15.22 16.10 15.63
CA LEU A 208 -15.76 15.25 16.70
C LEU A 208 -15.04 15.43 18.03
N LEU A 209 -13.72 15.47 18.06
CA LEU A 209 -12.97 15.58 19.33
C LEU A 209 -13.23 16.89 20.09
N ASN A 210 -13.88 17.87 19.45
CA ASN A 210 -14.31 19.12 20.10
C ASN A 210 -15.81 19.11 20.49
N ASP A 211 -16.55 18.01 20.29
CA ASP A 211 -17.97 17.88 20.67
C ASP A 211 -18.11 17.06 21.96
N LYS A 212 -18.64 17.68 23.02
CA LYS A 212 -18.81 17.02 24.32
C LYS A 212 -19.71 15.77 24.25
N ARG A 213 -20.76 15.81 23.44
CA ARG A 213 -21.70 14.69 23.25
C ARG A 213 -20.97 13.45 22.71
N TYR A 214 -20.07 13.70 21.77
CA TYR A 214 -19.21 12.64 21.21
C TYR A 214 -18.26 12.07 22.26
N LEU A 215 -17.55 12.93 22.97
CA LEU A 215 -16.54 12.52 23.98
C LEU A 215 -17.17 11.70 25.12
N GLU A 216 -18.33 12.13 25.63
CA GLU A 216 -19.07 11.37 26.66
C GLU A 216 -19.52 9.99 26.12
N SER A 217 -20.00 9.94 24.87
CA SER A 217 -20.36 8.67 24.22
C SER A 217 -19.15 7.77 24.02
N LEU A 218 -18.00 8.32 23.63
CA LEU A 218 -16.74 7.60 23.41
C LEU A 218 -16.29 6.88 24.68
N LEU A 219 -16.15 7.61 25.79
CA LEU A 219 -15.70 7.06 27.07
C LEU A 219 -16.67 6.00 27.64
N ARG A 220 -17.96 6.18 27.41
CA ARG A 220 -18.96 5.17 27.80
C ARG A 220 -18.88 3.90 26.98
N ARG A 221 -18.63 3.99 25.66
CA ARG A 221 -18.48 2.83 24.78
C ARG A 221 -17.15 2.11 24.98
N TYR A 222 -16.10 2.86 25.26
CA TYR A 222 -14.74 2.33 25.39
C TYR A 222 -14.10 2.83 26.68
N PRO A 223 -14.31 2.14 27.80
CA PRO A 223 -13.81 2.56 29.12
C PRO A 223 -12.30 2.42 29.29
N ALA A 224 -11.62 1.69 28.40
CA ALA A 224 -10.17 1.56 28.41
C ALA A 224 -9.61 1.50 26.97
N LEU A 225 -8.37 1.97 26.82
CA LEU A 225 -7.70 2.07 25.52
C LEU A 225 -6.28 1.48 25.60
N LEU A 226 -5.96 0.65 24.63
CA LEU A 226 -4.61 0.12 24.43
C LEU A 226 -4.13 0.49 23.02
N ALA A 227 -2.86 0.87 22.86
CA ALA A 227 -2.31 1.19 21.54
C ALA A 227 -0.90 0.60 21.39
N ASP A 228 -0.76 -0.24 20.36
CA ASP A 228 0.50 -0.93 20.05
C ASP A 228 1.31 -0.16 19.02
N ASP A 229 2.61 0.02 19.26
CA ASP A 229 3.59 0.75 18.42
C ASP A 229 3.13 2.16 18.03
N VAL A 230 2.85 2.99 19.04
CA VAL A 230 2.39 4.37 18.83
C VAL A 230 3.40 5.28 18.12
N ASP A 231 4.67 4.87 18.02
CA ASP A 231 5.69 5.50 17.19
C ASP A 231 5.36 5.53 15.69
N ASN A 232 4.35 4.79 15.27
CA ASN A 232 3.88 4.75 13.88
C ASN A 232 2.52 5.46 13.65
N TYR A 233 2.04 6.24 14.63
CA TYR A 233 0.72 6.89 14.55
C TYR A 233 0.80 8.35 14.14
N PRO A 234 -0.26 8.88 13.51
CA PRO A 234 -0.35 10.29 13.17
C PRO A 234 -0.52 11.16 14.44
N ALA A 235 0.00 12.38 14.39
CA ALA A 235 -0.04 13.33 15.51
C ALA A 235 -1.46 13.57 16.05
N ILE A 236 -2.46 13.57 15.19
CA ILE A 236 -3.87 13.75 15.57
C ILE A 236 -4.36 12.74 16.62
N THR A 237 -3.78 11.52 16.67
CA THR A 237 -4.13 10.52 17.70
C THR A 237 -3.80 10.96 19.11
N ARG A 238 -2.81 11.85 19.27
CA ARG A 238 -2.47 12.39 20.59
C ARG A 238 -3.66 13.10 21.25
N GLN A 239 -4.49 13.80 20.48
CA GLN A 239 -5.67 14.48 21.03
C GLN A 239 -6.65 13.48 21.64
N LEU A 240 -6.89 12.35 20.97
CA LEU A 240 -7.71 11.25 21.49
C LEU A 240 -7.12 10.66 22.77
N PHE A 241 -5.81 10.35 22.77
CA PHE A 241 -5.14 9.73 23.91
C PHE A 241 -5.08 10.67 25.12
N THR A 242 -4.81 11.95 24.90
CA THR A 242 -4.84 12.99 25.94
C THR A 242 -6.22 13.09 26.61
N HIS A 243 -7.30 12.93 25.81
CA HIS A 243 -8.65 12.92 26.36
C HIS A 243 -8.86 11.76 27.35
N TYR A 244 -8.40 10.55 27.05
CA TYR A 244 -8.44 9.41 27.98
C TYR A 244 -7.60 9.67 29.25
N LEU A 245 -6.40 10.19 29.08
CA LEU A 245 -5.49 10.50 30.20
C LEU A 245 -6.09 11.56 31.14
N HIS A 246 -6.68 12.64 30.63
CA HIS A 246 -7.31 13.68 31.43
C HIS A 246 -8.54 13.20 32.21
N HIS A 247 -9.23 12.15 31.72
CA HIS A 247 -10.38 11.56 32.41
C HIS A 247 -10.00 10.35 33.29
N ASN A 248 -8.69 10.16 33.54
CA ASN A 248 -8.17 9.04 34.33
C ASN A 248 -8.70 7.67 33.90
N GLN A 249 -8.92 7.50 32.59
CA GLN A 249 -9.29 6.20 32.04
C GLN A 249 -8.05 5.30 31.89
N PRO A 250 -8.18 3.98 32.04
CA PRO A 250 -7.07 3.06 31.84
C PRO A 250 -6.53 3.12 30.40
N VAL A 251 -5.22 3.39 30.27
CA VAL A 251 -4.55 3.42 28.97
C VAL A 251 -3.21 2.69 29.03
N ALA A 252 -2.86 1.96 27.99
CA ALA A 252 -1.55 1.35 27.85
C ALA A 252 -1.02 1.55 26.43
N PHE A 253 0.22 2.01 26.34
CA PHE A 253 0.89 2.30 25.09
C PHE A 253 2.17 1.50 24.98
N THR A 254 2.49 1.03 23.76
CA THR A 254 3.83 0.54 23.46
C THR A 254 4.55 1.49 22.52
N TYR A 255 5.85 1.68 22.73
CA TYR A 255 6.68 2.59 21.98
C TYR A 255 8.05 1.99 21.69
N ASN A 256 8.51 2.11 20.44
CA ASN A 256 9.85 1.75 20.02
C ASN A 256 10.63 3.02 19.61
N PRO A 257 11.64 3.46 20.40
CA PRO A 257 12.42 4.66 20.07
C PRO A 257 13.10 4.59 18.68
N GLU A 258 13.50 3.38 18.28
CA GLU A 258 14.18 3.11 17.01
C GLU A 258 13.21 2.65 15.90
N GLY A 259 11.91 2.57 16.19
CA GLY A 259 10.88 2.13 15.23
C GLY A 259 10.74 3.13 14.09
N LYS A 260 9.96 4.16 14.33
CA LYS A 260 9.70 5.31 13.42
C LYS A 260 9.57 4.92 11.93
N VAL A 261 8.95 3.75 11.63
CA VAL A 261 8.90 3.19 10.26
C VAL A 261 8.07 4.08 9.33
N ARG A 262 7.03 4.71 9.86
CA ARG A 262 6.11 5.57 9.12
C ARG A 262 6.41 7.06 9.25
N LEU A 263 7.57 7.44 9.77
CA LEU A 263 8.01 8.82 9.80
C LEU A 263 8.05 9.37 8.36
N GLY A 264 7.44 10.51 8.11
CA GLY A 264 7.27 11.08 6.77
C GLY A 264 6.06 10.55 5.99
N LEU A 265 5.35 9.54 6.52
CA LEU A 265 4.10 9.00 5.97
C LEU A 265 2.90 9.31 6.89
N GLY A 266 2.96 10.45 7.57
CA GLY A 266 1.92 10.94 8.47
C GLY A 266 2.11 10.56 9.94
N ALA A 267 3.10 9.75 10.32
CA ALA A 267 3.43 9.47 11.71
C ALA A 267 4.29 10.58 12.33
N ASP A 268 4.05 10.88 13.60
CA ASP A 268 4.83 11.83 14.40
C ASP A 268 5.23 11.21 15.75
N PRO A 269 6.27 10.36 15.74
CA PRO A 269 6.66 9.58 16.91
C PRO A 269 7.14 10.44 18.09
N ASP A 270 7.86 11.53 17.84
CA ASP A 270 8.45 12.36 18.87
C ASP A 270 7.36 13.17 19.61
N TYR A 271 6.39 13.68 18.88
CA TYR A 271 5.22 14.34 19.46
C TYR A 271 4.38 13.38 20.31
N LEU A 272 4.21 12.15 19.89
CA LEU A 272 3.50 11.14 20.66
C LEU A 272 4.29 10.64 21.87
N ALA A 273 5.63 10.63 21.82
CA ALA A 273 6.49 10.24 22.94
C ALA A 273 6.30 11.11 24.17
N GLU A 274 5.91 12.38 24.02
CA GLU A 274 5.62 13.29 25.13
C GLU A 274 4.47 12.81 26.03
N LEU A 275 3.59 11.91 25.54
CA LEU A 275 2.54 11.30 26.36
C LEU A 275 3.11 10.45 27.50
N SER A 276 4.36 10.00 27.39
CA SER A 276 5.06 9.26 28.46
C SER A 276 5.12 10.03 29.77
N GLY A 277 5.14 11.39 29.71
CA GLY A 277 5.12 12.25 30.91
C GLY A 277 3.85 12.12 31.75
N PHE A 278 2.76 11.56 31.20
CA PHE A 278 1.49 11.33 31.90
C PHE A 278 1.29 9.87 32.33
N CYS A 279 2.27 9.00 32.07
CA CYS A 279 2.16 7.57 32.26
C CYS A 279 3.23 7.01 33.18
N HIS A 280 2.97 5.90 33.81
CA HIS A 280 4.02 5.08 34.40
C HIS A 280 4.86 4.44 33.30
N ILE A 281 6.17 4.66 33.35
CA ILE A 281 7.10 4.11 32.36
C ILE A 281 7.54 2.72 32.78
N GLU A 282 7.25 1.74 31.93
CA GLU A 282 7.77 0.37 32.03
C GLU A 282 8.81 0.16 30.93
N GLN A 283 10.07 -0.03 31.33
CA GLN A 283 11.17 -0.20 30.39
C GLN A 283 11.47 -1.68 30.19
N LEU A 284 11.37 -2.15 28.96
CA LEU A 284 11.83 -3.46 28.50
C LEU A 284 13.23 -3.34 27.90
N PRO A 285 13.93 -4.46 27.62
CA PRO A 285 15.25 -4.40 27.00
C PRO A 285 15.25 -3.53 25.73
N LEU A 286 16.17 -2.57 25.65
CA LEU A 286 16.37 -1.69 24.50
C LEU A 286 17.24 -2.34 23.41
N VAL A 287 17.87 -3.46 23.73
CA VAL A 287 18.62 -4.27 22.77
C VAL A 287 17.75 -5.47 22.39
N SER A 288 17.65 -5.74 21.10
CA SER A 288 16.92 -6.92 20.60
C SER A 288 17.57 -8.20 21.15
N GLN A 289 16.76 -9.21 21.45
CA GLN A 289 17.24 -10.54 21.86
C GLN A 289 17.78 -11.37 20.66
N SER A 290 18.08 -10.73 19.54
CA SER A 290 18.72 -11.38 18.39
C SER A 290 20.19 -11.70 18.70
N SER A 291 20.69 -12.82 18.21
CA SER A 291 22.12 -13.18 18.25
C SER A 291 23.01 -12.16 17.52
N LEU A 292 22.42 -11.36 16.62
CA LEU A 292 23.13 -10.33 15.86
C LEU A 292 23.10 -8.93 16.52
N SER A 293 22.52 -8.80 17.70
CA SER A 293 22.48 -7.51 18.41
C SER A 293 23.88 -6.99 18.76
N GLU A 294 24.85 -7.87 19.01
CA GLU A 294 26.24 -7.51 19.27
C GLU A 294 26.95 -6.89 18.07
N TRP A 295 26.42 -7.08 16.86
CA TRP A 295 26.97 -6.55 15.62
C TRP A 295 26.46 -5.14 15.30
N VAL A 296 25.47 -4.63 16.02
CA VAL A 296 24.87 -3.33 15.77
C VAL A 296 25.91 -2.22 15.88
N ASP A 297 26.60 -2.11 17.02
CA ASP A 297 27.57 -1.03 17.28
C ASP A 297 28.80 -1.12 16.33
N PRO A 298 29.44 -2.27 16.11
CA PRO A 298 30.49 -2.40 15.11
C PRO A 298 30.07 -1.95 13.71
N LEU A 299 28.87 -2.35 13.28
CA LEU A 299 28.35 -2.04 11.95
C LEU A 299 28.03 -0.57 11.78
N LEU A 300 27.54 0.09 12.83
CA LEU A 300 27.25 1.53 12.83
C LEU A 300 28.53 2.37 12.85
N LEU A 301 29.58 1.94 13.55
CA LEU A 301 30.90 2.59 13.51
C LEU A 301 31.46 2.58 12.08
N TRP A 302 31.38 1.45 11.39
CA TRP A 302 31.81 1.34 10.01
C TRP A 302 31.10 2.28 9.05
N ILE A 303 29.80 2.46 9.24
CA ILE A 303 29.00 3.36 8.43
C ILE A 303 29.30 4.83 8.78
N GLY A 304 29.48 5.14 10.06
CA GLY A 304 29.89 6.48 10.52
C GLY A 304 31.20 6.95 9.91
N ASP A 305 32.20 6.08 9.86
CA ASP A 305 33.49 6.36 9.20
C ASP A 305 33.34 6.66 7.69
N THR A 306 32.34 6.06 7.04
CA THR A 306 32.06 6.29 5.61
C THR A 306 31.51 7.70 5.36
N PHE A 307 30.77 8.29 6.33
CA PHE A 307 30.18 9.63 6.22
C PHE A 307 31.14 10.76 6.62
N ASN A 308 32.27 10.44 7.26
CA ASN A 308 33.24 11.41 7.71
C ASN A 308 34.62 11.19 7.03
N PRO A 309 34.74 11.45 5.72
CA PRO A 309 35.96 11.11 4.94
C PRO A 309 37.19 11.91 5.32
N TRP A 310 37.07 12.86 6.29
CA TRP A 310 38.16 13.73 6.75
C TRP A 310 38.88 13.25 8.00
N GLU A 311 38.39 12.20 8.65
CA GLU A 311 39.08 11.51 9.73
C GLU A 311 39.73 10.25 9.17
N GLU A 312 41.04 10.07 9.40
CA GLU A 312 41.72 8.82 8.98
C GLU A 312 41.00 7.61 9.62
N PRO A 313 40.69 6.58 8.82
CA PRO A 313 39.97 5.43 9.33
C PRO A 313 40.74 4.81 10.51
N VAL A 314 40.13 4.82 11.70
CA VAL A 314 40.71 4.30 12.95
C VAL A 314 41.02 2.79 12.88
N PHE A 315 40.55 2.12 11.83
CA PHE A 315 40.69 0.68 11.66
C PHE A 315 41.46 0.30 10.41
N SER A 316 42.79 0.43 10.46
CA SER A 316 43.70 -0.18 9.49
C SER A 316 43.92 -1.70 9.73
N HIS A 317 43.14 -2.32 10.62
CA HIS A 317 43.26 -3.76 10.90
C HIS A 317 41.88 -4.38 10.74
N GLY A 318 41.78 -5.41 9.87
CA GLY A 318 40.59 -6.21 9.69
C GLY A 318 39.97 -6.60 11.03
N ILE A 319 38.63 -6.67 11.11
CA ILE A 319 37.90 -7.09 12.31
C ILE A 319 38.48 -8.45 12.77
N THR A 320 39.44 -8.43 13.62
CA THR A 320 39.84 -9.63 14.35
C THR A 320 38.85 -9.76 15.48
N ILE A 321 37.79 -10.50 15.22
CA ILE A 321 36.82 -10.89 16.24
C ILE A 321 37.62 -11.64 17.28
N LYS A 322 37.82 -11.08 18.46
CA LYS A 322 38.29 -11.81 19.63
C LYS A 322 37.23 -12.85 19.93
N GLY A 323 37.37 -14.02 19.28
CA GLY A 323 36.75 -15.23 19.77
C GLY A 323 37.23 -15.43 21.20
N GLY A 324 36.27 -15.67 22.12
CA GLY A 324 36.59 -15.97 23.50
C GLY A 324 37.70 -17.02 23.56
N SER A 325 38.51 -16.93 24.59
CA SER A 325 39.75 -17.67 24.84
C SER A 325 39.61 -19.19 25.01
N ASP A 326 38.67 -19.84 24.39
CA ASP A 326 38.55 -21.31 24.32
C ASP A 326 38.56 -21.77 22.87
N GLY A 327 39.65 -22.37 22.48
CA GLY A 327 39.99 -22.84 21.14
C GLY A 327 39.14 -23.99 20.63
N THR A 328 37.85 -23.78 20.40
CA THR A 328 36.96 -24.75 19.74
C THR A 328 35.90 -24.03 18.94
N SER A 329 35.89 -24.33 17.66
CA SER A 329 34.94 -24.02 16.57
C SER A 329 35.13 -22.67 15.88
N CYS A 330 35.48 -22.73 14.61
CA CYS A 330 35.25 -21.66 13.62
C CYS A 330 33.75 -21.36 13.56
N VAL A 331 33.29 -20.39 14.32
CA VAL A 331 31.93 -19.88 14.15
C VAL A 331 31.90 -19.13 12.82
N ASP A 332 31.15 -19.63 11.88
CA ASP A 332 30.92 -19.03 10.58
C ASP A 332 30.44 -17.56 10.78
N PRO A 333 31.06 -16.55 10.13
CA PRO A 333 30.71 -15.16 10.35
C PRO A 333 29.24 -14.93 9.98
N PRO A 334 28.47 -14.17 10.80
CA PRO A 334 27.05 -13.95 10.57
C PRO A 334 26.78 -13.00 9.38
N LEU A 335 27.76 -12.23 8.96
CA LEU A 335 27.72 -11.34 7.80
C LEU A 335 28.56 -11.92 6.66
N ARG A 336 27.97 -12.05 5.48
CA ARG A 336 28.63 -12.52 4.25
C ARG A 336 28.31 -11.59 3.10
N ALA A 337 29.20 -11.53 2.10
CA ALA A 337 28.98 -10.76 0.87
C ALA A 337 28.77 -11.68 -0.33
N ILE A 338 27.82 -11.34 -1.19
CA ILE A 338 27.67 -11.87 -2.55
C ILE A 338 27.95 -10.71 -3.49
N GLN A 339 29.08 -10.80 -4.21
CA GLN A 339 29.54 -9.73 -5.13
C GLN A 339 29.56 -10.27 -6.56
N THR A 340 29.08 -9.45 -7.49
CA THR A 340 29.06 -9.79 -8.93
C THR A 340 29.25 -8.52 -9.77
N GLU A 341 29.66 -8.69 -11.01
CA GLU A 341 29.80 -7.57 -11.95
C GLU A 341 28.45 -6.99 -12.36
N SER A 342 27.48 -7.86 -12.63
CA SER A 342 26.17 -7.45 -13.12
C SER A 342 25.03 -7.87 -12.21
N ARG A 343 23.96 -7.07 -12.19
CA ARG A 343 22.76 -7.35 -11.42
C ARG A 343 22.07 -8.68 -11.82
N ALA A 344 22.12 -9.03 -13.11
CA ALA A 344 21.55 -10.30 -13.57
C ALA A 344 22.30 -11.51 -12.99
N GLN A 345 23.63 -11.41 -12.87
CA GLN A 345 24.45 -12.43 -12.19
C GLN A 345 24.12 -12.47 -10.69
N LEU A 346 23.95 -11.28 -10.05
CA LEU A 346 23.59 -11.19 -8.65
C LEU A 346 22.29 -11.94 -8.33
N LEU A 347 21.22 -11.67 -9.10
CA LEU A 347 19.93 -12.33 -8.88
C LEU A 347 20.00 -13.85 -9.04
N ARG A 348 20.80 -14.34 -9.99
CA ARG A 348 21.03 -15.78 -10.19
C ARG A 348 21.81 -16.37 -9.01
N LYS A 349 22.92 -15.72 -8.60
CA LYS A 349 23.77 -16.21 -7.49
C LYS A 349 22.99 -16.24 -6.18
N VAL A 350 22.19 -15.21 -5.89
CA VAL A 350 21.29 -15.19 -4.71
C VAL A 350 20.32 -16.38 -4.74
N ALA A 351 19.67 -16.63 -5.87
CA ALA A 351 18.76 -17.76 -6.01
C ALA A 351 19.49 -19.13 -5.93
N GLU A 352 20.74 -19.23 -6.39
CA GLU A 352 21.58 -20.41 -6.23
C GLU A 352 21.90 -20.69 -4.77
N VAL A 353 22.44 -19.71 -4.04
CA VAL A 353 22.79 -19.82 -2.62
C VAL A 353 21.57 -20.23 -1.78
N ILE A 354 20.40 -19.62 -2.05
CA ILE A 354 19.14 -19.99 -1.38
C ILE A 354 18.78 -21.44 -1.67
N SER A 355 18.84 -21.85 -2.93
CA SER A 355 18.44 -23.20 -3.35
C SER A 355 19.36 -24.27 -2.77
N GLU A 356 20.66 -24.05 -2.81
CA GLU A 356 21.66 -24.97 -2.26
C GLU A 356 21.53 -25.11 -0.74
N SER A 357 21.28 -23.99 -0.05
CA SER A 357 21.08 -23.97 1.40
C SER A 357 19.81 -24.70 1.84
N ILE A 358 18.73 -24.61 1.05
CA ILE A 358 17.49 -25.36 1.31
C ILE A 358 17.69 -26.85 0.99
N GLN A 359 18.36 -27.20 -0.12
CA GLN A 359 18.59 -28.59 -0.53
C GLN A 359 19.51 -29.31 0.43
N SER A 360 20.51 -28.61 0.98
CA SER A 360 21.43 -29.17 2.00
C SER A 360 20.79 -29.29 3.40
N GLY A 361 19.57 -28.78 3.59
CA GLY A 361 18.82 -28.86 4.85
C GLY A 361 19.29 -27.88 5.94
N TYR A 362 20.16 -26.93 5.62
CA TYR A 362 20.63 -25.92 6.58
C TYR A 362 19.53 -24.96 7.02
N VAL A 363 18.60 -24.64 6.09
CA VAL A 363 17.54 -23.66 6.28
C VAL A 363 16.30 -24.08 5.50
N GLN A 364 15.13 -23.69 5.99
CA GLN A 364 13.87 -23.89 5.29
C GLN A 364 13.47 -22.62 4.52
N ALA A 365 12.64 -22.73 3.50
CA ALA A 365 12.19 -21.60 2.71
C ALA A 365 11.55 -20.47 3.57
N GLN A 366 10.83 -20.86 4.61
CA GLN A 366 10.22 -19.95 5.58
C GLN A 366 11.20 -19.14 6.44
N ASP A 367 12.43 -19.59 6.52
CA ASP A 367 13.45 -18.97 7.36
C ASP A 367 14.23 -17.89 6.59
N ILE A 368 13.88 -17.68 5.30
CA ILE A 368 14.63 -16.81 4.39
C ILE A 368 13.79 -15.62 3.96
N ALA A 369 14.39 -14.42 4.06
CA ALA A 369 13.86 -13.20 3.44
C ALA A 369 14.88 -12.57 2.48
N ILE A 370 14.39 -12.08 1.35
CA ILE A 370 15.10 -11.23 0.40
C ILE A 370 14.56 -9.83 0.56
N ILE A 371 15.40 -8.87 0.95
CA ILE A 371 15.00 -7.51 1.32
C ILE A 371 15.81 -6.53 0.49
N GLY A 372 15.15 -5.58 -0.19
CA GLY A 372 15.83 -4.53 -0.96
C GLY A 372 15.30 -3.13 -0.61
N PRO A 373 16.09 -2.08 -0.83
CA PRO A 373 15.64 -0.70 -0.60
C PRO A 373 14.52 -0.30 -1.59
N GLY A 374 14.55 -0.87 -2.80
CA GLY A 374 13.51 -0.83 -3.82
C GLY A 374 13.56 -2.12 -4.62
N LEU A 375 12.41 -2.76 -4.80
CA LEU A 375 12.28 -3.97 -5.61
C LEU A 375 11.60 -3.63 -6.93
N ASP A 376 12.37 -3.63 -8.00
CA ASP A 376 11.82 -3.45 -9.33
C ASP A 376 11.14 -4.74 -9.84
N PRO A 377 10.20 -4.62 -10.79
CA PRO A 377 9.49 -5.77 -11.34
C PRO A 377 10.40 -6.84 -11.96
N ILE A 378 11.56 -6.46 -12.51
CA ILE A 378 12.50 -7.40 -13.16
C ILE A 378 13.16 -8.27 -12.10
N ALA A 379 13.66 -7.67 -11.00
CA ALA A 379 14.26 -8.44 -9.90
C ALA A 379 13.24 -9.38 -9.28
N HIS A 380 12.04 -8.88 -9.01
CA HIS A 380 10.95 -9.68 -8.45
C HIS A 380 10.59 -10.86 -9.35
N TYR A 381 10.40 -10.61 -10.67
CA TYR A 381 10.07 -11.65 -11.64
C TYR A 381 11.20 -12.69 -11.74
N THR A 382 12.45 -12.24 -11.89
CA THR A 382 13.61 -13.10 -12.09
C THR A 382 13.82 -14.03 -10.89
N LEU A 383 13.83 -13.49 -9.67
CA LEU A 383 13.98 -14.29 -8.44
C LEU A 383 12.82 -15.27 -8.30
N THR A 384 11.58 -14.81 -8.51
CA THR A 384 10.41 -15.68 -8.43
C THR A 384 10.45 -16.79 -9.47
N ALA A 385 10.85 -16.49 -10.71
CA ALA A 385 10.93 -17.49 -11.78
C ALA A 385 11.98 -18.57 -11.48
N ILE A 386 13.19 -18.16 -11.08
CA ILE A 386 14.28 -19.10 -10.78
C ILE A 386 13.93 -19.98 -9.57
N LEU A 387 13.43 -19.40 -8.48
CA LEU A 387 13.08 -20.16 -7.27
C LEU A 387 11.91 -21.11 -7.52
N ARG A 388 10.87 -20.69 -8.26
CA ARG A 388 9.75 -21.56 -8.63
C ARG A 388 10.19 -22.71 -9.54
N GLN A 389 11.11 -22.48 -10.49
CA GLN A 389 11.66 -23.54 -11.32
C GLN A 389 12.35 -24.62 -10.49
N ARG A 390 12.92 -24.23 -9.34
CA ARG A 390 13.53 -25.15 -8.34
C ARG A 390 12.54 -25.65 -7.28
N GLN A 391 11.22 -25.45 -7.51
CA GLN A 391 10.13 -25.86 -6.62
C GLN A 391 10.15 -25.19 -5.24
N ILE A 392 10.80 -24.03 -5.12
CA ILE A 392 10.84 -23.23 -3.90
C ILE A 392 9.71 -22.19 -3.99
N PRO A 393 8.70 -22.25 -3.11
CA PRO A 393 7.62 -21.27 -3.12
C PRO A 393 8.12 -19.90 -2.66
N VAL A 394 7.60 -18.84 -3.28
CA VAL A 394 7.95 -17.45 -3.01
C VAL A 394 6.69 -16.68 -2.67
N GLN A 395 6.76 -15.84 -1.64
CA GLN A 395 5.72 -14.90 -1.24
C GLN A 395 6.28 -13.49 -1.20
N SER A 396 5.61 -12.54 -1.86
CA SER A 396 5.92 -11.12 -1.74
C SER A 396 4.99 -10.46 -0.72
N LEU A 397 5.55 -9.56 0.10
CA LEU A 397 4.76 -8.74 1.00
C LEU A 397 4.23 -7.52 0.22
N HIS A 398 2.90 -7.33 0.24
CA HIS A 398 2.23 -6.17 -0.38
C HIS A 398 2.66 -5.89 -1.83
N ASP A 399 2.78 -6.93 -2.66
CA ASP A 399 2.97 -6.75 -4.10
C ASP A 399 1.69 -6.15 -4.70
N GLN A 400 1.81 -4.91 -5.19
CA GLN A 400 0.70 -4.19 -5.79
C GLN A 400 0.89 -4.16 -7.31
N ARG A 401 0.06 -4.93 -8.03
CA ARG A 401 0.12 -5.00 -9.49
C ARG A 401 -1.01 -4.19 -10.09
N PRO A 402 -0.72 -3.31 -11.06
CA PRO A 402 -1.76 -2.63 -11.82
C PRO A 402 -2.77 -3.61 -12.39
N LEU A 403 -4.06 -3.31 -12.27
CA LEU A 403 -5.12 -4.20 -12.78
C LEU A 403 -4.99 -4.45 -14.27
N ASN A 404 -4.58 -3.44 -15.04
CA ASN A 404 -4.36 -3.54 -16.48
C ASN A 404 -3.19 -4.48 -16.86
N SER A 405 -2.33 -4.87 -15.92
CA SER A 405 -1.30 -5.90 -16.17
C SER A 405 -1.89 -7.31 -16.28
N SER A 406 -3.10 -7.54 -15.77
CA SER A 406 -3.78 -8.83 -15.83
C SER A 406 -4.47 -9.05 -17.18
N PRO A 407 -4.16 -10.12 -17.93
CA PRO A 407 -4.82 -10.44 -19.19
C PRO A 407 -6.34 -10.58 -19.06
N ILE A 408 -6.83 -11.13 -17.94
CA ILE A 408 -8.27 -11.28 -17.69
C ILE A 408 -8.95 -9.91 -17.61
N ILE A 409 -8.33 -8.95 -16.94
CA ILE A 409 -8.88 -7.59 -16.81
C ILE A 409 -8.92 -6.93 -18.19
N ARG A 410 -7.83 -7.00 -18.99
CA ARG A 410 -7.81 -6.42 -20.34
C ARG A 410 -8.87 -7.04 -21.23
N ALA A 411 -9.07 -8.35 -21.17
CA ALA A 411 -10.12 -9.04 -21.92
C ALA A 411 -11.53 -8.55 -21.54
N LEU A 412 -11.80 -8.37 -20.24
CA LEU A 412 -13.08 -7.83 -19.76
C LEU A 412 -13.30 -6.37 -20.17
N LEU A 413 -12.25 -5.53 -20.17
CA LEU A 413 -12.34 -4.15 -20.65
C LEU A 413 -12.60 -4.09 -22.17
N THR A 414 -11.97 -4.96 -22.96
CA THR A 414 -12.22 -5.09 -24.39
C THR A 414 -13.68 -5.50 -24.64
N LEU A 415 -14.20 -6.44 -23.86
CA LEU A 415 -15.58 -6.89 -23.92
C LEU A 415 -16.57 -5.74 -23.63
N LEU A 416 -16.30 -4.92 -22.62
CA LEU A 416 -17.10 -3.71 -22.35
C LEU A 416 -17.11 -2.78 -23.56
N GLY A 417 -15.95 -2.54 -24.16
CA GLY A 417 -15.83 -1.68 -25.34
C GLY A 417 -16.54 -2.21 -26.59
N LEU A 418 -16.70 -3.54 -26.71
CA LEU A 418 -17.49 -4.15 -27.78
C LEU A 418 -19.00 -4.03 -27.54
N VAL A 419 -19.48 -4.05 -26.30
CA VAL A 419 -20.91 -4.04 -25.99
C VAL A 419 -21.47 -2.61 -25.92
N TYR A 420 -20.73 -1.67 -25.33
CA TYR A 420 -21.16 -0.28 -25.18
C TYR A 420 -20.74 0.58 -26.39
N PRO A 421 -21.64 1.34 -27.01
CA PRO A 421 -21.29 2.21 -28.14
C PRO A 421 -20.38 3.37 -27.70
N GLY A 422 -19.57 3.91 -28.64
CA GLY A 422 -18.69 5.06 -28.39
C GLY A 422 -17.33 4.72 -27.81
N LEU A 423 -17.02 3.45 -27.54
CA LEU A 423 -15.77 2.99 -26.95
C LEU A 423 -14.79 2.36 -27.95
N GLY A 424 -15.13 2.34 -29.22
CA GLY A 424 -14.34 1.61 -30.24
C GLY A 424 -12.91 2.13 -30.41
N ARG A 425 -12.62 3.40 -30.06
CA ARG A 425 -11.26 3.94 -30.06
C ARG A 425 -10.35 3.32 -28.99
N LEU A 426 -10.94 2.62 -28.01
CA LEU A 426 -10.20 1.94 -26.95
C LEU A 426 -9.85 0.50 -27.33
N ILE A 427 -10.29 0.01 -28.47
CA ILE A 427 -10.13 -1.38 -28.91
C ILE A 427 -9.26 -1.42 -30.15
N ASP A 428 -8.19 -2.19 -30.07
CA ASP A 428 -7.34 -2.56 -31.19
C ASP A 428 -7.45 -4.06 -31.49
N GLN A 429 -6.78 -4.48 -32.52
CA GLN A 429 -6.78 -5.85 -33.02
C GLN A 429 -6.11 -6.83 -32.03
N ASP A 430 -5.03 -6.39 -31.39
CA ASP A 430 -4.30 -7.20 -30.40
C ASP A 430 -5.16 -7.45 -29.16
N ALA A 431 -5.93 -6.44 -28.71
CA ALA A 431 -6.88 -6.58 -27.61
C ALA A 431 -7.99 -7.59 -27.91
N ILE A 432 -8.47 -7.65 -29.16
CA ILE A 432 -9.43 -8.67 -29.60
C ILE A 432 -8.79 -10.05 -29.56
N GLY A 433 -7.57 -10.21 -30.07
CA GLY A 433 -6.84 -11.47 -30.02
C GLY A 433 -6.66 -11.97 -28.60
N GLU A 434 -6.20 -11.10 -27.69
CA GLU A 434 -6.04 -11.44 -26.27
C GLU A 434 -7.37 -11.81 -25.61
N MET A 435 -8.43 -11.06 -25.88
CA MET A 435 -9.78 -11.36 -25.37
C MET A 435 -10.25 -12.75 -25.80
N LEU A 436 -10.09 -13.11 -27.05
CA LEU A 436 -10.49 -14.43 -27.57
C LEU A 436 -9.74 -15.56 -26.89
N ILE A 437 -8.43 -15.41 -26.66
CA ILE A 437 -7.62 -16.39 -25.93
C ILE A 437 -8.19 -16.59 -24.51
N ILE A 438 -8.42 -15.50 -23.80
CA ILE A 438 -8.87 -15.53 -22.40
C ILE A 438 -10.27 -16.08 -22.25
N LEU A 439 -11.21 -15.66 -23.10
CA LEU A 439 -12.61 -16.12 -23.03
C LEU A 439 -12.79 -17.58 -23.50
N SER A 440 -11.78 -18.15 -24.17
CA SER A 440 -11.76 -19.55 -24.63
C SER A 440 -11.02 -20.49 -23.69
N LEU A 441 -10.56 -20.04 -22.51
CA LEU A 441 -9.89 -20.90 -21.55
C LEU A 441 -10.80 -22.03 -21.10
N SER A 442 -10.39 -23.27 -21.35
CA SER A 442 -11.05 -24.46 -20.80
C SER A 442 -10.40 -24.81 -19.46
N ILE A 443 -11.20 -24.81 -18.42
CA ILE A 443 -10.76 -25.27 -17.10
C ILE A 443 -10.91 -26.80 -17.08
N PRO A 444 -9.83 -27.58 -16.88
CA PRO A 444 -9.94 -29.02 -16.80
C PRO A 444 -10.84 -29.41 -15.61
N THR A 445 -11.71 -30.37 -15.83
CA THR A 445 -12.52 -30.99 -14.76
C THR A 445 -11.61 -31.51 -13.65
N ILE A 446 -12.01 -31.34 -12.41
CA ILE A 446 -11.47 -31.52 -11.06
C ILE A 446 -10.30 -32.51 -10.81
N THR A 447 -9.84 -33.28 -11.80
CA THR A 447 -8.88 -34.38 -11.61
C THR A 447 -7.51 -34.20 -12.23
N SER A 448 -7.20 -33.10 -12.92
CA SER A 448 -5.89 -32.88 -13.52
C SER A 448 -5.22 -31.59 -13.06
N THR A 449 -3.99 -31.70 -12.60
CA THR A 449 -3.07 -30.61 -12.24
C THR A 449 -2.58 -29.80 -13.45
N THR A 450 -3.22 -29.88 -14.59
CA THR A 450 -2.84 -29.18 -15.84
C THR A 450 -3.39 -27.75 -15.84
N LEU A 451 -2.52 -26.81 -16.24
CA LEU A 451 -2.88 -25.41 -16.45
C LEU A 451 -4.02 -25.29 -17.46
N PRO A 452 -4.92 -24.29 -17.32
CA PRO A 452 -5.99 -24.05 -18.28
C PRO A 452 -5.39 -23.79 -19.67
N ILE A 453 -5.89 -24.49 -20.68
CA ILE A 453 -5.43 -24.37 -22.06
C ILE A 453 -6.50 -23.64 -22.88
N PRO A 454 -6.14 -22.58 -23.63
CA PRO A 454 -7.09 -21.89 -24.46
C PRO A 454 -7.50 -22.77 -25.65
N ILE A 455 -8.80 -22.84 -25.96
CA ILE A 455 -9.32 -23.50 -27.14
C ILE A 455 -8.89 -22.73 -28.41
N ILE A 456 -8.90 -21.37 -28.30
CA ILE A 456 -8.42 -20.50 -29.37
C ILE A 456 -6.97 -20.11 -28.98
N ASP A 457 -5.99 -20.72 -29.61
CA ASP A 457 -4.58 -20.41 -29.40
C ASP A 457 -4.19 -19.02 -29.96
N PRO A 458 -3.04 -18.45 -29.55
CA PRO A 458 -2.65 -17.10 -29.95
C PRO A 458 -2.57 -16.88 -31.48
N VAL A 459 -2.13 -17.87 -32.23
CA VAL A 459 -2.01 -17.76 -33.71
C VAL A 459 -3.39 -17.68 -34.34
N ARG A 460 -4.30 -18.55 -33.92
CA ARG A 460 -5.68 -18.57 -34.45
C ARG A 460 -6.47 -17.35 -33.97
N ALA A 461 -6.24 -16.89 -32.74
CA ALA A 461 -6.83 -15.65 -32.21
C ALA A 461 -6.43 -14.44 -33.07
N GLY A 462 -5.14 -14.31 -33.38
CA GLY A 462 -4.63 -13.26 -34.28
C GLY A 462 -5.29 -13.32 -35.67
N LEU A 463 -5.37 -14.52 -36.31
CA LEU A 463 -6.03 -14.68 -37.61
C LEU A 463 -7.52 -14.31 -37.57
N ILE A 464 -8.24 -14.66 -36.51
CA ILE A 464 -9.64 -14.26 -36.33
C ILE A 464 -9.74 -12.74 -36.14
N ALA A 465 -8.89 -12.13 -35.35
CA ALA A 465 -8.85 -10.68 -35.14
C ALA A 465 -8.56 -9.96 -36.47
N ASP A 466 -7.60 -10.45 -37.27
CA ASP A 466 -7.22 -9.87 -38.58
C ASP A 466 -8.39 -9.84 -39.57
N HIS A 467 -9.17 -10.89 -39.62
CA HIS A 467 -10.20 -11.08 -40.66
C HIS A 467 -11.63 -10.79 -40.20
N CYS A 468 -11.91 -10.94 -38.90
CA CYS A 468 -13.28 -10.85 -38.38
C CYS A 468 -13.51 -9.61 -37.54
N PHE A 469 -12.49 -8.89 -37.09
CA PHE A 469 -12.67 -7.63 -36.34
C PHE A 469 -12.90 -6.47 -37.32
N GLN A 470 -13.99 -5.74 -37.14
CA GLN A 470 -14.30 -4.52 -37.85
C GLN A 470 -14.15 -3.33 -36.93
N PRO A 471 -13.02 -2.60 -37.00
CA PRO A 471 -12.82 -1.41 -36.17
C PRO A 471 -13.79 -0.30 -36.56
N HIS A 472 -14.47 0.28 -35.58
CA HIS A 472 -15.33 1.43 -35.78
C HIS A 472 -15.36 2.27 -34.48
N PRO A 473 -15.19 3.60 -34.54
CA PRO A 473 -15.13 4.44 -33.33
C PRO A 473 -16.34 4.31 -32.40
N GLU A 474 -17.54 4.21 -33.00
CA GLU A 474 -18.80 4.15 -32.25
C GLU A 474 -19.31 2.73 -32.01
N ASN A 475 -19.17 1.84 -33.00
CA ASN A 475 -19.75 0.51 -32.97
C ASN A 475 -18.78 -0.53 -33.53
N PRO A 476 -17.69 -0.85 -32.83
CA PRO A 476 -16.79 -1.91 -33.26
C PRO A 476 -17.52 -3.25 -33.27
N ASP A 477 -17.27 -4.10 -34.26
CA ASP A 477 -17.99 -5.36 -34.39
C ASP A 477 -17.08 -6.55 -34.67
N LEU A 478 -17.60 -7.74 -34.36
CA LEU A 478 -17.02 -9.02 -34.70
C LEU A 478 -17.91 -9.71 -35.74
N LEU A 479 -17.32 -10.01 -36.89
CA LEU A 479 -17.99 -10.66 -38.01
C LEU A 479 -18.00 -12.18 -37.79
N PRO A 480 -18.95 -12.90 -38.45
CA PRO A 480 -18.95 -14.37 -38.46
C PRO A 480 -17.62 -14.93 -38.97
N VAL A 481 -17.21 -16.08 -38.47
CA VAL A 481 -15.95 -16.74 -38.86
C VAL A 481 -15.82 -16.98 -40.37
N THR A 482 -16.93 -17.06 -41.07
CA THR A 482 -17.00 -17.23 -42.56
C THR A 482 -16.42 -16.04 -43.34
N HIS A 483 -16.20 -14.89 -42.71
CA HIS A 483 -15.45 -13.78 -43.32
C HIS A 483 -13.96 -14.06 -43.44
N PHE A 484 -13.41 -15.01 -42.69
CA PHE A 484 -12.06 -15.50 -42.91
C PHE A 484 -12.05 -16.50 -44.07
N PRO A 485 -11.37 -16.22 -45.20
CA PRO A 485 -11.43 -17.07 -46.38
C PRO A 485 -10.96 -18.52 -46.18
N ARG A 486 -10.17 -18.77 -45.16
CA ARG A 486 -9.64 -20.09 -44.79
C ARG A 486 -10.09 -20.53 -43.39
N TRP A 487 -11.33 -20.21 -43.03
CA TRP A 487 -11.92 -20.55 -41.75
C TRP A 487 -11.91 -22.07 -41.44
N ASP A 488 -11.97 -22.92 -42.47
CA ASP A 488 -11.85 -24.37 -42.37
C ASP A 488 -10.52 -24.82 -41.73
N ARG A 489 -9.43 -24.02 -41.86
CA ARG A 489 -8.13 -24.31 -41.27
C ARG A 489 -8.04 -23.97 -39.79
N LEU A 490 -8.98 -23.23 -39.25
CA LEU A 490 -9.02 -22.91 -37.80
C LEU A 490 -9.38 -24.15 -36.96
N GLY A 491 -10.09 -25.12 -37.57
CA GLY A 491 -10.57 -26.29 -36.86
C GLY A 491 -11.92 -26.09 -36.18
N TYR A 492 -12.71 -27.18 -36.10
CA TYR A 492 -14.09 -27.14 -35.62
C TYR A 492 -14.25 -26.57 -34.20
N GLY A 493 -13.36 -26.97 -33.27
CA GLY A 493 -13.42 -26.51 -31.87
C GLY A 493 -13.26 -24.99 -31.73
N VAL A 494 -12.32 -24.39 -32.48
CA VAL A 494 -12.07 -22.96 -32.51
C VAL A 494 -13.24 -22.19 -33.10
N CYS A 495 -13.75 -22.63 -34.24
CA CYS A 495 -14.90 -22.00 -34.91
C CYS A 495 -16.13 -21.99 -33.99
N ARG A 496 -16.43 -23.13 -33.36
CA ARG A 496 -17.54 -23.23 -32.41
C ARG A 496 -17.39 -22.32 -31.22
N CYS A 497 -16.20 -22.28 -30.60
CA CYS A 497 -15.92 -21.43 -29.45
C CYS A 497 -16.06 -19.95 -29.82
N TYR A 498 -15.54 -19.53 -30.96
CA TYR A 498 -15.71 -18.18 -31.48
C TYR A 498 -17.17 -17.80 -31.71
N GLU A 499 -17.95 -18.69 -32.34
CA GLU A 499 -19.38 -18.48 -32.57
C GLU A 499 -20.16 -18.36 -31.25
N GLU A 500 -19.83 -19.14 -30.23
CA GLU A 500 -20.43 -19.02 -28.90
C GLU A 500 -20.15 -17.65 -28.26
N ILE A 501 -18.91 -17.15 -28.36
CA ILE A 501 -18.53 -15.81 -27.90
C ILE A 501 -19.29 -14.73 -28.68
N LEU A 502 -19.36 -14.85 -30.01
CA LEU A 502 -20.04 -13.89 -30.88
C LEU A 502 -21.55 -13.83 -30.62
N LEU A 503 -22.21 -14.97 -30.44
CA LEU A 503 -23.63 -15.04 -30.10
C LEU A 503 -23.91 -14.39 -28.74
N TRP A 504 -23.05 -14.65 -27.72
CA TRP A 504 -23.17 -14.04 -26.41
C TRP A 504 -23.01 -12.52 -26.50
N LEU A 505 -22.02 -12.00 -27.23
CA LEU A 505 -21.81 -10.56 -27.43
C LEU A 505 -23.03 -9.90 -28.09
N ARG A 506 -23.62 -10.54 -29.11
CA ARG A 506 -24.82 -10.03 -29.80
C ARG A 506 -26.02 -9.98 -28.86
N ASP A 507 -26.19 -10.99 -28.03
CA ASP A 507 -27.26 -11.03 -27.02
C ASP A 507 -27.07 -9.89 -25.99
N GLN A 508 -25.85 -9.68 -25.44
CA GLN A 508 -25.60 -8.60 -24.50
C GLN A 508 -25.82 -7.21 -25.13
N ARG A 509 -25.41 -7.01 -26.40
CA ARG A 509 -25.69 -5.76 -27.11
C ARG A 509 -27.19 -5.53 -27.29
N GLN A 510 -27.95 -6.58 -27.61
CA GLN A 510 -29.41 -6.48 -27.73
C GLN A 510 -30.05 -6.14 -26.41
N GLN A 511 -29.63 -6.77 -25.29
CA GLN A 511 -30.12 -6.48 -23.95
C GLN A 511 -29.75 -5.05 -23.51
N HIS A 512 -28.57 -4.55 -23.86
CA HIS A 512 -28.19 -3.16 -23.61
C HIS A 512 -29.10 -2.19 -24.39
N ARG A 513 -29.35 -2.42 -25.67
CA ARG A 513 -30.29 -1.60 -26.47
C ARG A 513 -31.71 -1.61 -25.92
N GLN A 514 -32.15 -2.70 -25.34
CA GLN A 514 -33.46 -2.88 -24.70
C GLN A 514 -33.48 -2.33 -23.27
N ARG A 515 -32.36 -1.76 -22.74
CA ARG A 515 -32.20 -1.26 -21.36
C ARG A 515 -32.46 -2.33 -20.27
N VAL A 516 -32.23 -3.60 -20.60
CA VAL A 516 -32.29 -4.71 -19.64
C VAL A 516 -30.99 -4.81 -18.82
N LEU A 517 -29.86 -4.40 -19.40
CA LEU A 517 -28.61 -4.23 -18.67
C LEU A 517 -28.66 -2.93 -17.88
N SER A 518 -28.68 -3.03 -16.55
CA SER A 518 -28.86 -1.89 -15.66
C SER A 518 -27.57 -1.05 -15.49
N ASN A 519 -26.39 -1.69 -15.59
CA ASN A 519 -25.09 -1.03 -15.52
C ASN A 519 -23.98 -1.95 -16.05
N PRO A 520 -22.76 -1.43 -16.32
CA PRO A 520 -21.62 -2.23 -16.79
C PRO A 520 -21.17 -3.32 -15.81
N ILE A 521 -21.39 -3.17 -14.52
CA ILE A 521 -21.01 -4.17 -13.50
C ILE A 521 -21.77 -5.47 -13.72
N VAL A 522 -23.05 -5.40 -14.09
CA VAL A 522 -23.86 -6.59 -14.41
C VAL A 522 -23.30 -7.33 -15.62
N LEU A 523 -22.80 -6.59 -16.63
CA LEU A 523 -22.15 -7.21 -17.79
C LEU A 523 -20.85 -7.91 -17.41
N LEU A 524 -20.02 -7.26 -16.56
CA LEU A 524 -18.80 -7.86 -16.04
C LEU A 524 -19.09 -9.15 -15.26
N ASP A 525 -20.06 -9.12 -14.35
CA ASP A 525 -20.45 -10.30 -13.57
C ASP A 525 -20.90 -11.45 -14.49
N ARG A 526 -21.76 -11.17 -15.46
CA ARG A 526 -22.20 -12.18 -16.43
C ARG A 526 -21.07 -12.75 -17.28
N ALA A 527 -20.11 -11.91 -17.69
CA ALA A 527 -18.94 -12.36 -18.45
C ALA A 527 -18.04 -13.26 -17.60
N ILE A 528 -17.79 -12.87 -16.34
CA ILE A 528 -17.02 -13.65 -15.38
C ILE A 528 -17.69 -15.01 -15.16
N GLN A 529 -18.99 -15.04 -14.90
CA GLN A 529 -19.74 -16.28 -14.69
C GLN A 529 -19.76 -17.18 -15.93
N ARG A 530 -19.90 -16.60 -17.11
CA ARG A 530 -20.01 -17.37 -18.36
C ARG A 530 -18.68 -17.95 -18.83
N PHE A 531 -17.60 -17.17 -18.77
CA PHE A 531 -16.34 -17.51 -19.43
C PHE A 531 -15.21 -17.88 -18.47
N LEU A 532 -15.21 -17.31 -17.26
CA LEU A 532 -14.12 -17.49 -16.31
C LEU A 532 -14.51 -18.44 -15.16
N TRP A 533 -15.77 -18.43 -14.76
CA TRP A 533 -16.29 -19.27 -13.69
C TRP A 533 -17.02 -20.50 -14.23
N ASN A 534 -16.27 -21.54 -14.62
CA ASN A 534 -16.84 -22.82 -15.05
C ASN A 534 -16.87 -23.87 -13.93
N GLY A 535 -17.12 -23.45 -12.67
CA GLY A 535 -17.11 -24.37 -11.53
C GLY A 535 -15.70 -24.80 -11.09
N GLY A 536 -14.66 -24.18 -11.62
CA GLY A 536 -13.25 -24.41 -11.28
C GLY A 536 -12.73 -23.38 -10.30
N ASN A 537 -11.62 -23.70 -9.63
CA ASN A 537 -10.91 -22.76 -8.76
C ASN A 537 -9.98 -21.89 -9.59
N LEU A 538 -10.34 -20.61 -9.75
CA LEU A 538 -9.41 -19.62 -10.32
C LEU A 538 -8.21 -19.43 -9.37
N PRO A 539 -7.00 -19.22 -9.90
CA PRO A 539 -5.85 -18.84 -9.10
C PRO A 539 -6.12 -17.57 -8.27
N TYR A 540 -5.51 -17.48 -7.10
CA TYR A 540 -5.78 -16.38 -6.17
C TYR A 540 -5.50 -14.99 -6.76
N ASP A 541 -4.41 -14.84 -7.53
CA ASP A 541 -4.05 -13.60 -8.21
C ASP A 541 -5.13 -13.12 -9.18
N GLN A 542 -5.75 -14.04 -9.89
CA GLN A 542 -6.87 -13.74 -10.78
C GLN A 542 -8.14 -13.36 -10.01
N LEU A 543 -8.45 -14.09 -8.94
CA LEU A 543 -9.56 -13.75 -8.05
C LEU A 543 -9.38 -12.39 -7.39
N ALA A 544 -8.16 -12.07 -6.93
CA ALA A 544 -7.84 -10.78 -6.35
C ALA A 544 -8.02 -9.63 -7.36
N ALA A 545 -7.57 -9.82 -8.61
CA ALA A 545 -7.75 -8.84 -9.67
C ALA A 545 -9.23 -8.64 -10.04
N LEU A 546 -10.01 -9.73 -10.17
CA LEU A 546 -11.45 -9.65 -10.47
C LEU A 546 -12.24 -8.98 -9.34
N ARG A 547 -11.93 -9.32 -8.09
CA ARG A 547 -12.54 -8.68 -6.92
C ARG A 547 -12.27 -7.18 -6.92
N GLU A 548 -11.01 -6.77 -7.09
CA GLU A 548 -10.62 -5.38 -7.12
C GLU A 548 -11.28 -4.61 -8.28
N LEU A 549 -11.39 -5.22 -9.47
CA LEU A 549 -12.13 -4.66 -10.60
C LEU A 549 -13.60 -4.36 -10.23
N LEU A 550 -14.29 -5.34 -9.66
CA LEU A 550 -15.71 -5.19 -9.31
C LEU A 550 -15.93 -4.18 -8.19
N GLU A 551 -15.09 -4.22 -7.14
CA GLU A 551 -15.16 -3.25 -6.02
C GLU A 551 -14.85 -1.82 -6.51
N THR A 552 -13.85 -1.65 -7.38
CA THR A 552 -13.53 -0.34 -7.98
C THR A 552 -14.65 0.14 -8.88
N ALA A 553 -15.21 -0.72 -9.73
CA ALA A 553 -16.35 -0.38 -10.57
C ALA A 553 -17.55 0.06 -9.73
N GLN A 554 -17.94 -0.72 -8.72
CA GLN A 554 -19.07 -0.38 -7.84
C GLN A 554 -18.87 0.99 -7.17
N HIS A 555 -17.69 1.22 -6.59
CA HIS A 555 -17.35 2.50 -5.97
C HIS A 555 -17.41 3.65 -6.98
N TYR A 556 -16.84 3.47 -8.17
CA TYR A 556 -16.79 4.49 -9.22
C TYR A 556 -18.20 4.91 -9.66
N TRP A 557 -19.11 3.94 -9.88
CA TRP A 557 -20.50 4.22 -10.21
C TRP A 557 -21.28 4.85 -9.07
N GLU A 558 -20.99 4.50 -7.83
CA GLU A 558 -21.63 5.13 -6.66
C GLU A 558 -21.23 6.61 -6.56
N VAL A 559 -19.95 6.94 -6.76
CA VAL A 559 -19.46 8.32 -6.82
C VAL A 559 -20.10 9.07 -8.00
N ALA A 560 -20.09 8.51 -9.21
CA ALA A 560 -20.70 9.13 -10.38
C ALA A 560 -22.19 9.43 -10.17
N ASN A 561 -22.95 8.49 -9.64
CA ASN A 561 -24.37 8.67 -9.31
C ASN A 561 -24.59 9.76 -8.24
N ARG A 562 -23.69 9.87 -7.26
CA ARG A 562 -23.71 10.92 -6.26
C ARG A 562 -23.54 12.30 -6.89
N LEU A 563 -22.56 12.44 -7.78
CA LEU A 563 -22.28 13.69 -8.47
C LEU A 563 -23.45 14.11 -9.37
N HIS A 564 -24.07 13.19 -10.08
CA HIS A 564 -25.27 13.47 -10.88
C HIS A 564 -26.45 13.96 -10.04
N LYS A 565 -26.68 13.38 -8.86
CA LYS A 565 -27.77 13.80 -7.96
C LYS A 565 -27.54 15.15 -7.29
N THR A 566 -26.29 15.52 -7.05
CA THR A 566 -25.93 16.78 -6.38
C THR A 566 -25.66 17.93 -7.33
N ALA A 567 -25.63 17.67 -8.66
CA ALA A 567 -25.55 18.70 -9.67
C ALA A 567 -26.83 19.53 -9.64
N SER A 568 -26.77 20.76 -9.12
CA SER A 568 -27.77 21.78 -9.33
C SER A 568 -27.81 22.15 -10.81
N PRO A 569 -28.96 22.66 -11.36
CA PRO A 569 -29.01 23.08 -12.75
C PRO A 569 -27.87 24.08 -13.05
N PRO A 570 -27.29 24.07 -14.25
CA PRO A 570 -25.99 24.70 -14.55
C PRO A 570 -26.13 26.23 -14.46
N LEU A 571 -25.70 26.80 -13.33
CA LEU A 571 -25.52 28.24 -13.16
C LEU A 571 -24.03 28.67 -13.11
N SER A 572 -23.11 27.75 -13.24
CA SER A 572 -21.69 28.07 -13.35
C SER A 572 -20.90 26.94 -14.07
N ASN A 573 -19.89 27.37 -14.82
CA ASN A 573 -18.94 26.50 -15.54
C ASN A 573 -18.02 25.68 -14.58
N ASP A 574 -18.36 25.56 -13.30
CA ASP A 574 -17.50 25.05 -12.23
C ASP A 574 -17.74 23.58 -11.87
N LEU A 575 -18.43 22.81 -12.72
CA LEU A 575 -18.60 21.37 -12.50
C LEU A 575 -17.38 20.62 -13.03
N PRO A 576 -16.71 19.84 -12.16
CA PRO A 576 -15.60 18.98 -12.62
C PRO A 576 -16.09 18.01 -13.68
N VAL A 577 -15.23 17.77 -14.65
CA VAL A 577 -15.40 17.03 -15.92
C VAL A 577 -15.76 15.55 -15.76
N LEU A 578 -16.42 15.09 -14.69
CA LEU A 578 -17.16 13.81 -14.69
C LEU A 578 -18.47 13.90 -15.51
N LEU A 579 -18.86 15.11 -15.94
CA LEU A 579 -19.91 15.27 -16.93
C LEU A 579 -19.27 15.26 -18.33
N PRO A 580 -19.88 14.60 -19.32
CA PRO A 580 -19.29 14.42 -20.64
C PRO A 580 -18.95 15.78 -21.28
N PRO A 581 -17.81 15.88 -22.01
CA PRO A 581 -17.65 16.99 -22.92
C PRO A 581 -18.84 16.99 -23.88
N THR A 582 -19.48 18.12 -24.03
CA THR A 582 -20.72 18.34 -24.80
C THR A 582 -20.66 17.93 -26.28
N ASN A 583 -19.50 17.44 -26.74
CA ASN A 583 -19.21 17.06 -28.14
C ASN A 583 -19.26 15.55 -28.44
N LEU A 584 -19.48 14.69 -27.44
CA LEU A 584 -19.75 13.26 -27.70
C LEU A 584 -21.25 13.08 -27.53
N GLY A 585 -21.97 12.81 -28.61
CA GLY A 585 -23.40 12.47 -28.62
C GLY A 585 -23.77 11.17 -27.90
N SER A 586 -22.92 10.76 -26.95
CA SER A 586 -23.07 9.54 -26.15
C SER A 586 -23.82 9.84 -24.85
N SER A 587 -24.63 8.88 -24.40
CA SER A 587 -25.31 8.94 -23.10
C SER A 587 -24.28 9.16 -21.97
N GLY A 588 -24.65 9.83 -20.88
CA GLY A 588 -23.75 10.08 -19.73
C GLY A 588 -23.12 8.81 -19.17
N GLU A 589 -23.76 7.66 -19.34
CA GLU A 589 -23.26 6.34 -18.94
C GLU A 589 -22.00 5.93 -19.75
N THR A 590 -22.00 6.11 -21.06
CA THR A 590 -20.85 5.77 -21.92
C THR A 590 -19.65 6.65 -21.59
N ALA A 591 -19.85 7.93 -21.31
CA ALA A 591 -18.77 8.83 -20.90
C ALA A 591 -18.16 8.43 -19.54
N THR A 592 -18.99 8.03 -18.60
CA THR A 592 -18.54 7.50 -17.29
C THR A 592 -17.74 6.21 -17.48
N LEU A 593 -18.22 5.30 -18.34
CA LEU A 593 -17.53 4.06 -18.65
C LEU A 593 -16.19 4.30 -19.37
N TYR A 594 -16.14 5.25 -20.30
CA TYR A 594 -14.90 5.63 -20.99
C TYR A 594 -13.82 6.05 -19.98
N ARG A 595 -14.16 6.93 -19.03
CA ARG A 595 -13.21 7.40 -18.00
C ARG A 595 -12.81 6.30 -17.04
N PHE A 596 -13.75 5.45 -16.63
CA PHE A 596 -13.43 4.29 -15.81
C PHE A 596 -12.39 3.38 -16.49
N ILE A 597 -12.56 3.11 -17.79
CA ILE A 597 -11.57 2.32 -18.54
C ILE A 597 -10.21 3.06 -18.60
N GLN A 598 -10.19 4.38 -18.80
CA GLN A 598 -8.96 5.15 -18.78
C GLN A 598 -8.28 5.10 -17.41
N LEU A 599 -9.02 5.30 -16.33
CA LEU A 599 -8.49 5.19 -14.95
C LEU A 599 -7.79 3.84 -14.71
N LEU A 600 -8.37 2.75 -15.20
CA LEU A 600 -7.74 1.42 -15.09
C LEU A 600 -6.51 1.29 -15.99
N ARG A 601 -6.52 1.89 -17.19
CA ARG A 601 -5.38 1.87 -18.13
C ARG A 601 -4.20 2.70 -17.65
N ASP A 602 -4.44 3.77 -16.90
CA ASP A 602 -3.39 4.58 -16.26
C ASP A 602 -2.61 3.80 -15.20
N GLY A 603 -3.10 2.61 -14.81
CA GLY A 603 -2.39 1.68 -13.94
C GLY A 603 -2.36 2.09 -12.47
N THR A 604 -3.14 3.08 -12.07
CA THR A 604 -3.21 3.57 -10.68
C THR A 604 -3.97 2.63 -9.76
N VAL A 605 -4.94 1.88 -10.30
CA VAL A 605 -5.69 0.86 -9.56
C VAL A 605 -4.89 -0.43 -9.55
N THR A 606 -4.62 -0.97 -8.36
CA THR A 606 -3.75 -2.12 -8.15
C THR A 606 -4.43 -3.22 -7.34
N ALA A 607 -4.01 -4.46 -7.54
CA ALA A 607 -4.42 -5.59 -6.70
C ALA A 607 -3.18 -6.34 -6.17
N ASN A 608 -3.31 -6.90 -4.97
CA ASN A 608 -2.29 -7.75 -4.40
C ASN A 608 -2.52 -9.21 -4.86
N PRO A 609 -1.60 -9.80 -5.66
CA PRO A 609 -1.73 -11.18 -6.14
C PRO A 609 -1.43 -12.23 -5.06
N TYR A 610 -0.97 -11.83 -3.89
CA TYR A 610 -0.67 -12.72 -2.78
C TYR A 610 -1.67 -12.56 -1.65
N PRO A 611 -2.16 -13.66 -1.06
CA PRO A 611 -3.06 -13.56 0.07
C PRO A 611 -2.32 -13.01 1.30
N THR A 612 -2.91 -12.04 1.97
CA THR A 612 -2.43 -11.56 3.27
C THR A 612 -2.48 -12.67 4.33
N ARG A 613 -3.40 -13.63 4.16
CA ARG A 613 -3.50 -14.85 4.96
C ARG A 613 -3.72 -16.03 4.03
N SER A 614 -2.76 -16.96 4.00
CA SER A 614 -2.94 -18.22 3.28
C SER A 614 -3.64 -19.23 4.20
N TRP A 615 -4.84 -19.64 3.82
CA TRP A 615 -5.56 -20.75 4.46
C TRP A 615 -5.10 -22.11 3.92
N VAL A 616 -4.44 -22.12 2.78
CA VAL A 616 -4.07 -23.34 2.03
C VAL A 616 -2.62 -23.75 2.25
N THR A 617 -1.72 -22.78 2.42
CA THR A 617 -0.31 -23.06 2.77
C THR A 617 -0.08 -22.74 4.23
N PRO A 618 0.54 -23.63 5.00
CA PRO A 618 0.96 -23.31 6.37
C PRO A 618 1.76 -22.00 6.33
N ARG A 619 1.52 -21.09 7.30
CA ARG A 619 2.38 -19.92 7.49
C ARG A 619 3.82 -20.39 7.48
N GLY A 620 4.61 -19.89 6.51
CA GLY A 620 6.02 -20.10 6.53
C GLY A 620 6.61 -21.17 5.57
N ALA A 621 5.87 -21.64 4.58
CA ALA A 621 6.45 -22.58 3.61
C ALA A 621 7.19 -21.90 2.44
N SER A 622 7.35 -20.57 2.43
CA SER A 622 7.86 -19.80 1.28
C SER A 622 8.97 -18.82 1.66
N VAL A 623 9.87 -18.55 0.70
CA VAL A 623 10.84 -17.46 0.78
C VAL A 623 10.07 -16.13 0.69
N THR A 624 10.35 -15.21 1.62
CA THR A 624 9.71 -13.88 1.65
C THR A 624 10.52 -12.88 0.81
N ILE A 625 9.88 -12.16 -0.09
CA ILE A 625 10.46 -11.02 -0.83
C ILE A 625 9.75 -9.75 -0.39
N ALA A 626 10.52 -8.71 -0.01
CA ALA A 626 9.94 -7.45 0.46
C ALA A 626 10.89 -6.27 0.26
N THR A 627 10.33 -5.06 0.16
CA THR A 627 11.14 -3.86 0.38
C THR A 627 11.47 -3.72 1.87
N VAL A 628 12.51 -2.94 2.18
CA VAL A 628 12.90 -2.62 3.56
C VAL A 628 11.68 -2.06 4.34
N PHE A 629 10.94 -1.15 3.73
CA PHE A 629 9.75 -0.57 4.35
C PHE A 629 8.67 -1.62 4.63
N GLN A 630 8.31 -2.43 3.64
CA GLN A 630 7.29 -3.49 3.79
C GLN A 630 7.68 -4.51 4.85
N TYR A 631 8.94 -4.93 4.86
CA TYR A 631 9.46 -5.90 5.81
C TYR A 631 9.38 -5.39 7.26
N ARG A 632 9.78 -4.14 7.49
CA ARG A 632 9.72 -3.50 8.80
C ARG A 632 8.28 -3.22 9.24
N ALA A 633 7.45 -2.70 8.33
CA ALA A 633 6.04 -2.41 8.60
C ALA A 633 5.23 -3.68 8.93
N HIS A 634 5.51 -4.79 8.27
CA HIS A 634 4.89 -6.09 8.54
C HIS A 634 5.48 -6.80 9.77
N ARG A 635 6.49 -6.22 10.45
CA ARG A 635 7.18 -6.79 11.63
C ARG A 635 7.74 -8.21 11.41
N SER A 636 8.09 -8.54 10.18
CA SER A 636 8.61 -9.87 9.82
C SER A 636 9.93 -10.20 10.54
N TRP A 637 10.17 -11.47 10.75
CA TRP A 637 11.42 -12.02 11.27
C TRP A 637 11.80 -13.28 10.50
N HIS A 638 13.07 -13.39 10.16
CA HIS A 638 13.61 -14.57 9.48
C HIS A 638 14.97 -14.93 10.05
N ARG A 639 15.31 -16.18 9.94
CA ARG A 639 16.60 -16.70 10.40
C ARG A 639 17.72 -16.17 9.53
N TRP A 640 17.51 -16.10 8.19
CA TRP A 640 18.45 -15.58 7.20
C TRP A 640 17.82 -14.43 6.42
N GLN A 641 18.62 -13.38 6.17
CA GLN A 641 18.24 -12.25 5.33
C GLN A 641 19.24 -12.04 4.20
N PHE A 642 18.74 -11.80 2.99
CA PHE A 642 19.51 -11.37 1.83
C PHE A 642 19.18 -9.91 1.54
N TRP A 643 20.14 -9.01 1.78
CA TRP A 643 19.98 -7.58 1.54
C TRP A 643 20.38 -7.27 0.11
N LEU A 644 19.38 -7.18 -0.77
CA LEU A 644 19.56 -6.99 -2.20
C LEU A 644 19.97 -5.56 -2.51
N ASP A 645 20.81 -5.39 -3.57
CA ASP A 645 21.33 -4.10 -4.02
C ASP A 645 21.98 -3.32 -2.85
N ALA A 646 22.77 -3.98 -2.02
CA ALA A 646 23.37 -3.42 -0.82
C ALA A 646 24.31 -2.24 -1.12
N GLY A 647 24.92 -2.15 -2.32
CA GLY A 647 25.70 -0.99 -2.79
C GLY A 647 24.87 0.19 -3.30
N SER A 648 23.53 0.12 -3.27
CA SER A 648 22.68 1.18 -3.80
C SER A 648 22.54 2.37 -2.84
N SER A 649 22.56 3.59 -3.38
CA SER A 649 22.28 4.83 -2.64
C SER A 649 20.85 4.87 -2.07
N LEU A 650 19.94 4.05 -2.59
CA LEU A 650 18.57 3.94 -2.07
C LEU A 650 18.51 3.44 -0.63
N TRP A 651 19.53 2.80 -0.09
CA TRP A 651 19.61 2.48 1.33
C TRP A 651 19.64 3.73 2.20
N LEU A 652 20.26 4.81 1.73
CA LEU A 652 20.30 6.12 2.40
C LEU A 652 19.05 6.94 2.12
N THR A 653 18.71 7.12 0.83
CA THR A 653 17.61 7.99 0.42
C THR A 653 16.24 7.36 0.63
N GLY A 654 16.16 6.03 0.57
CA GLY A 654 14.90 5.30 0.57
C GLY A 654 14.10 5.55 -0.72
N VAL A 655 12.89 5.05 -0.75
CA VAL A 655 11.89 5.55 -1.71
C VAL A 655 11.42 6.88 -1.14
N ASP A 656 11.61 7.98 -1.86
CA ASP A 656 11.24 9.32 -1.39
C ASP A 656 9.78 9.33 -0.94
N SER A 657 9.63 9.55 0.36
CA SER A 657 8.35 9.80 0.99
C SER A 657 7.80 11.14 0.50
N LEU A 658 6.58 11.46 0.88
CA LEU A 658 5.88 12.68 0.48
C LEU A 658 6.75 13.93 0.62
N LEU A 659 6.83 14.70 -0.45
CA LEU A 659 7.60 15.96 -0.49
C LEU A 659 7.11 16.89 0.64
N GLY A 660 8.03 17.39 1.46
CA GLY A 660 7.72 18.31 2.55
C GLY A 660 7.14 17.65 3.80
N ALA A 661 7.09 16.31 3.89
CA ALA A 661 6.59 15.62 5.07
C ALA A 661 7.23 16.08 6.41
N PRO A 662 8.55 16.35 6.50
CA PRO A 662 9.16 16.82 7.75
C PRO A 662 8.62 18.16 8.25
N ILE A 663 8.18 19.05 7.37
CA ILE A 663 7.65 20.37 7.74
C ILE A 663 6.23 20.33 8.31
N PHE A 664 5.54 19.19 8.19
CA PHE A 664 4.25 18.96 8.81
C PHE A 664 4.33 18.28 10.19
N LEU A 665 5.54 17.92 10.65
CA LEU A 665 5.70 17.38 12.01
C LEU A 665 5.45 18.47 13.05
N GLN A 666 4.84 18.12 14.17
CA GLN A 666 4.54 19.05 15.26
C GLN A 666 5.80 19.65 15.89
N GLY A 667 6.91 18.91 15.88
CA GLY A 667 8.22 19.38 16.34
C GLY A 667 8.98 20.29 15.35
N TRP A 668 8.40 20.59 14.16
CA TRP A 668 9.07 21.45 13.20
C TRP A 668 9.20 22.90 13.72
N ASN A 669 10.42 23.42 13.70
CA ASN A 669 10.76 24.73 14.28
C ASN A 669 10.51 25.91 13.35
N GLY A 670 9.90 25.73 12.19
CA GLY A 670 9.62 26.78 11.20
C GLY A 670 10.81 27.18 10.32
N ARG A 671 11.97 26.52 10.46
CA ARG A 671 13.13 26.79 9.58
C ARG A 671 12.99 26.08 8.24
N ARG A 672 13.64 26.65 7.21
CA ARG A 672 13.69 26.06 5.87
C ARG A 672 14.37 24.69 5.91
N TRP A 673 13.75 23.72 5.29
CA TRP A 673 14.32 22.38 5.08
C TRP A 673 15.31 22.41 3.93
N THR A 674 16.54 22.00 4.20
CA THR A 674 17.66 22.04 3.26
C THR A 674 18.06 20.63 2.83
N GLU A 675 18.90 20.54 1.75
CA GLU A 675 19.50 19.26 1.34
C GLU A 675 20.35 18.62 2.45
N SER A 676 21.05 19.46 3.25
CA SER A 676 21.81 18.97 4.41
C SER A 676 20.90 18.34 5.47
N ASP A 677 19.72 18.93 5.73
CA ASP A 677 18.74 18.35 6.65
C ASP A 677 18.18 17.01 6.10
N GLN A 678 17.94 16.95 4.78
CA GLN A 678 17.51 15.73 4.11
C GLN A 678 18.56 14.62 4.22
N PHE A 679 19.83 14.97 4.05
CA PHE A 679 20.94 14.03 4.18
C PHE A 679 21.06 13.50 5.61
N LEU A 680 21.09 14.36 6.62
CA LEU A 680 21.14 13.96 8.05
C LEU A 680 19.96 13.08 8.44
N MET A 681 18.74 13.40 7.98
CA MET A 681 17.58 12.57 8.23
C MET A 681 17.72 11.19 7.55
N GLY A 682 18.36 11.14 6.37
CA GLY A 682 18.69 9.91 5.66
C GLY A 682 19.65 9.03 6.45
N GLU A 683 20.71 9.61 7.03
CA GLU A 683 21.66 8.90 7.90
C GLU A 683 20.98 8.32 9.15
N GLU A 684 20.21 9.13 9.86
CA GLU A 684 19.46 8.66 11.03
C GLU A 684 18.46 7.54 10.66
N ARG A 685 17.81 7.65 9.50
CA ARG A 685 16.91 6.61 9.01
C ARG A 685 17.67 5.32 8.71
N LEU A 686 18.84 5.40 8.08
CA LEU A 686 19.68 4.25 7.80
C LEU A 686 20.09 3.54 9.08
N VAL A 687 20.57 4.29 10.07
CA VAL A 687 20.94 3.75 11.40
C VAL A 687 19.76 2.99 12.03
N ARG A 688 18.58 3.61 12.10
CA ARG A 688 17.38 2.97 12.64
C ARG A 688 16.97 1.72 11.82
N THR A 689 17.11 1.79 10.51
CA THR A 689 16.78 0.67 9.62
C THR A 689 17.70 -0.53 9.88
N LEU A 690 18.99 -0.30 10.00
CA LEU A 690 19.96 -1.36 10.26
C LEU A 690 19.76 -1.98 11.64
N LYS A 691 19.57 -1.17 12.68
CA LYS A 691 19.25 -1.67 14.02
C LYS A 691 18.00 -2.56 14.02
N ASP A 692 16.94 -2.12 13.33
CA ASP A 692 15.69 -2.88 13.25
C ASP A 692 15.85 -4.18 12.46
N LEU A 693 16.54 -4.17 11.31
CA LEU A 693 16.79 -5.36 10.50
C LEU A 693 17.67 -6.38 11.22
N LEU A 694 18.72 -5.94 11.89
CA LEU A 694 19.56 -6.79 12.74
C LEU A 694 18.75 -7.45 13.85
N GLY A 695 17.87 -6.66 14.51
CA GLY A 695 16.95 -7.17 15.52
C GLY A 695 15.91 -8.17 15.00
N ARG A 696 15.70 -8.22 13.69
CA ARG A 696 14.76 -9.12 12.99
C ARG A 696 15.46 -10.30 12.30
N THR A 697 16.78 -10.43 12.45
CA THR A 697 17.57 -11.53 11.88
C THR A 697 17.95 -12.52 12.97
N GLY A 698 17.74 -13.79 12.72
CA GLY A 698 18.05 -14.85 13.68
C GLY A 698 19.51 -15.26 13.67
N GLU A 699 20.14 -15.38 12.50
CA GLU A 699 21.43 -16.05 12.39
C GLU A 699 22.38 -15.42 11.35
N ARG A 700 21.91 -15.08 10.15
CA ARG A 700 22.81 -14.72 9.04
C ARG A 700 22.24 -13.64 8.13
N ILE A 701 23.14 -12.76 7.65
CA ILE A 701 22.85 -11.73 6.66
C ILE A 701 23.80 -11.85 5.48
N TYR A 702 23.27 -11.84 4.28
CA TYR A 702 24.01 -11.77 3.03
C TYR A 702 23.85 -10.36 2.42
N LEU A 703 24.96 -9.63 2.30
CA LEU A 703 25.02 -8.36 1.59
C LEU A 703 25.21 -8.64 0.10
N CYS A 704 24.17 -8.41 -0.69
CA CYS A 704 24.14 -8.77 -2.10
C CYS A 704 24.39 -7.51 -2.94
N HIS A 705 25.54 -7.47 -3.63
CA HIS A 705 26.01 -6.31 -4.40
C HIS A 705 26.38 -6.69 -5.83
N SER A 706 26.06 -5.81 -6.77
CA SER A 706 26.61 -5.83 -8.12
C SER A 706 27.31 -4.49 -8.40
N GLU A 707 28.40 -4.50 -9.13
CA GLU A 707 29.12 -3.26 -9.51
C GLU A 707 28.19 -2.30 -10.27
N LEU A 708 27.41 -2.86 -11.21
CA LEU A 708 26.47 -2.09 -12.01
C LEU A 708 25.03 -2.24 -11.49
N GLY A 709 24.36 -1.11 -11.31
CA GLY A 709 22.93 -1.03 -10.94
C GLY A 709 21.98 -1.26 -12.13
N ILE A 710 20.70 -1.01 -11.91
CA ILE A 710 19.62 -1.15 -12.92
C ILE A 710 19.88 -0.24 -14.14
N SER A 711 20.41 0.97 -13.92
CA SER A 711 20.70 1.96 -14.96
C SER A 711 22.03 1.71 -15.69
N GLY A 712 22.79 0.66 -15.31
CA GLY A 712 24.13 0.42 -15.81
C GLY A 712 25.20 1.36 -15.24
N GLN A 713 24.87 2.12 -14.19
CA GLN A 713 25.82 2.96 -13.46
C GLN A 713 26.41 2.22 -12.27
N GLU A 714 27.64 2.58 -11.88
CA GLU A 714 28.25 2.05 -10.66
C GLU A 714 27.43 2.38 -9.42
N GLN A 715 27.35 1.42 -8.50
CA GLN A 715 26.66 1.60 -7.24
C GLN A 715 27.63 2.10 -6.17
N VAL A 716 27.35 3.29 -5.63
CA VAL A 716 28.16 3.97 -4.61
C VAL A 716 27.34 4.30 -3.38
N GLY A 717 26.72 3.29 -2.79
CA GLY A 717 25.85 3.45 -1.62
C GLY A 717 26.58 3.30 -0.27
N PRO A 718 25.89 3.61 0.83
CA PRO A 718 26.48 3.72 2.17
C PRO A 718 27.00 2.38 2.74
N LEU A 719 26.54 1.25 2.24
CA LEU A 719 26.99 -0.08 2.72
C LEU A 719 28.17 -0.63 1.92
N LEU A 720 28.68 0.08 0.90
CA LEU A 720 29.75 -0.41 0.02
C LEU A 720 31.07 -0.65 0.77
N ALA A 721 31.42 0.23 1.70
CA ALA A 721 32.61 0.08 2.53
C ALA A 721 32.55 -1.24 3.34
N LEU A 722 31.40 -1.54 3.92
CA LEU A 722 31.18 -2.79 4.64
C LEU A 722 31.29 -4.02 3.72
N ILE A 723 30.71 -3.96 2.52
CA ILE A 723 30.75 -5.05 1.55
C ILE A 723 32.21 -5.40 1.18
N ASN A 724 33.04 -4.37 0.96
CA ASN A 724 34.44 -4.53 0.56
C ASN A 724 35.36 -5.14 1.67
N THR A 725 34.89 -5.13 2.91
CA THR A 725 35.63 -5.73 4.04
C THR A 725 35.30 -7.19 4.29
N LEU A 726 34.16 -7.65 3.75
CA LEU A 726 33.71 -9.02 3.90
C LEU A 726 34.30 -9.90 2.80
N THR A 727 34.65 -11.13 3.18
CA THR A 727 35.10 -12.13 2.19
C THR A 727 33.94 -12.48 1.27
N PRO A 728 34.11 -12.34 -0.06
CA PRO A 728 33.07 -12.74 -1.01
C PRO A 728 32.80 -14.24 -0.91
N LEU A 729 31.56 -14.63 -1.07
CA LEU A 729 31.20 -16.05 -1.32
C LEU A 729 31.57 -16.35 -2.77
N GLU A 730 32.54 -17.27 -2.95
CA GLU A 730 32.96 -17.79 -4.27
C GLU A 730 31.84 -18.52 -5.01
#